data_6b0d40b150c97c66abc8bb20b06a267c
#
_entry.id   6b0d40b150c97c66abc8bb20b06a267c
#
_cell.length_a   1.000
_cell.length_b   1.000
_cell.length_c   1.000
_cell.angle_alpha   90.00
_cell.angle_beta   90.00
_cell.angle_gamma   90.00
#
_symmetry.space_group_name_H-M   'P 1'
#
loop_
_entity.id
_entity.type
_entity.pdbx_description
1 polymer ?
#
loop_
_entity_poly.entity_id
_entity_poly.type
_entity_poly.pdbx_seq_one_letter_code
_entity_poly.pdbx_strand_id
1 'polypeptide(L)'
;MNLLFPRAGHGPWIALVAVILCWTVTASPRSAYAQSVDVYEQRVQKEVDTDTVSAGRFDDGRMWTFDHPPLDDFESRYGFRPDETWLRRARLGALRIPGCTASFVSPRGLILTNHHCARSHATDVTRDGENLIETGFYAETRAAERRAPNFFAEQLIEIADVTADVDAALEDAETDAERQAARQEAFASISDRRTAAVDDGYGAFRTEIISLYDGAQYSAYTFRRFEDVRLAFLPELKLGYFGGDTDNFTYPRYALDMALFRVYIDGEPYEPEVHFDWSTEGSRPGDAVFVVGNPGSTSRLETVSQLEFRRDVTDASLLRLVETRIDALQAYAQDNDVSPAFQDRLFSFQNVRKLYRGRVEALNDAYIMSRIRQGEQAFRQAVQQDTSLATSYGGIFDSIAAIQAQKREFAPTYQALRLSNNPVFSSATLRRALAARQYLDRQSAGASEDDLQDLRAQVVGTSRTDEINETLLTARLQDFVHYFGADSEIVQAILGGASPEEAAQSILATSALADSASAARALADETLDLQDPAVAMITAMEDRLQTFRSAWSGLNAREADVAADLGRARFAVYGHEVPPDATFSLRLSDGRVAEYAYNGTVAPAFTTFFGLYGHHHEYGPDSEWGLPARWLSPPSSFDLGTPVNMVSTNDITGG
;
A
#
# COMPACT_ATOMS: atom_id res chain seq x y z
N MET A 1 38.20 48.68 -27.84
CA MET A 1 38.56 50.10 -27.89
C MET A 1 38.16 50.68 -26.55
N ASN A 2 39.05 50.54 -25.59
CA ASN A 2 39.79 51.59 -24.86
C ASN A 2 38.91 52.84 -24.54
N LEU A 3 38.70 53.22 -23.33
CA LEU A 3 39.48 53.98 -22.35
C LEU A 3 38.47 54.55 -21.34
N LEU A 4 38.65 54.93 -20.11
CA LEU A 4 39.71 55.16 -19.16
C LEU A 4 39.06 55.72 -17.89
N PHE A 5 39.54 55.31 -16.76
CA PHE A 5 39.29 56.00 -15.49
C PHE A 5 39.92 57.38 -15.44
N PRO A 6 39.47 58.28 -14.54
CA PRO A 6 40.41 58.74 -13.57
C PRO A 6 39.96 58.74 -12.11
N ARG A 7 40.97 58.79 -11.27
CA ARG A 7 41.03 58.75 -9.81
C ARG A 7 40.88 60.15 -9.18
N ALA A 8 40.48 60.05 -7.89
CA ALA A 8 40.97 60.77 -6.72
C ALA A 8 40.21 62.02 -6.19
N GLY A 9 39.98 61.99 -4.88
CA GLY A 9 39.69 63.17 -4.07
C GLY A 9 39.22 62.83 -2.65
N HIS A 10 40.15 62.96 -1.69
CA HIS A 10 39.97 62.75 -0.25
C HIS A 10 38.96 63.70 0.44
N GLY A 11 38.34 63.18 1.55
CA GLY A 11 37.84 64.02 2.64
C GLY A 11 36.88 63.27 3.57
N PRO A 12 37.19 63.16 4.88
CA PRO A 12 36.40 62.42 5.84
C PRO A 12 35.33 63.33 6.50
N TRP A 13 34.41 62.74 7.22
CA TRP A 13 33.32 63.27 8.02
C TRP A 13 31.95 62.93 7.45
N ILE A 14 31.46 61.77 7.87
CA ILE A 14 30.07 61.52 8.31
C ILE A 14 30.08 60.02 8.78
N ALA A 15 30.57 59.83 9.98
CA ALA A 15 30.38 58.61 10.74
C ALA A 15 29.75 59.05 12.06
N LEU A 16 28.44 59.14 12.14
CA LEU A 16 27.69 59.13 13.42
C LEU A 16 26.18 59.38 13.28
N VAL A 17 25.43 58.67 12.44
CA VAL A 17 23.95 58.65 12.56
C VAL A 17 23.35 57.29 12.10
N ALA A 18 24.07 56.20 12.13
CA ALA A 18 23.55 54.90 11.70
C ALA A 18 23.52 53.84 12.83
N VAL A 19 23.38 54.23 14.11
CA VAL A 19 23.42 53.22 15.22
C VAL A 19 22.13 53.22 16.10
N ILE A 20 21.08 53.93 15.79
CA ILE A 20 19.85 53.87 16.61
C ILE A 20 18.61 53.60 15.75
N LEU A 21 18.65 52.55 14.90
CA LEU A 21 17.41 52.05 14.25
C LEU A 21 17.47 50.54 13.98
N CYS A 22 18.06 49.79 14.90
CA CYS A 22 18.16 48.31 14.77
C CYS A 22 17.81 47.58 16.07
N TRP A 23 16.78 48.01 16.78
CA TRP A 23 16.29 47.23 17.94
C TRP A 23 14.76 47.27 18.07
N THR A 24 14.05 46.94 17.00
CA THR A 24 12.70 46.34 17.08
C THR A 24 12.52 45.38 15.91
N VAL A 25 13.41 44.40 15.81
CA VAL A 25 13.05 43.15 15.12
C VAL A 25 12.22 42.37 16.13
N THR A 26 10.92 42.57 16.10
CA THR A 26 9.98 41.59 16.64
C THR A 26 10.41 40.26 16.06
N ALA A 27 10.73 39.28 16.92
CA ALA A 27 11.04 37.95 16.53
C ALA A 27 9.86 37.41 15.68
N SER A 28 10.00 37.45 14.38
CA SER A 28 9.13 36.70 13.50
C SER A 28 9.21 35.26 13.94
N PRO A 29 8.09 34.55 14.09
CA PRO A 29 8.15 33.12 14.36
C PRO A 29 9.04 32.49 13.28
N ARG A 30 10.09 31.79 13.69
CA ARG A 30 10.92 30.97 12.77
C ARG A 30 9.96 30.16 11.93
N SER A 31 10.03 30.29 10.63
CA SER A 31 9.13 29.57 9.73
C SER A 31 9.30 28.05 9.99
N ALA A 32 8.24 27.30 9.80
CA ALA A 32 8.30 25.82 9.87
C ALA A 32 9.42 25.25 8.98
N TYR A 33 9.76 25.98 7.92
CA TYR A 33 10.89 25.74 7.02
C TYR A 33 12.25 25.77 7.73
N ALA A 34 12.55 26.82 8.52
CA ALA A 34 13.82 26.90 9.24
C ALA A 34 13.98 25.73 10.23
N GLN A 35 12.86 25.28 10.85
CA GLN A 35 12.88 24.11 11.71
C GLN A 35 13.12 22.80 10.93
N SER A 36 12.56 22.65 9.72
CA SER A 36 12.77 21.46 8.91
C SER A 36 14.18 21.34 8.34
N VAL A 37 14.81 22.48 7.99
CA VAL A 37 16.22 22.51 7.55
C VAL A 37 17.15 22.16 8.70
N ASP A 38 16.91 22.71 9.90
CA ASP A 38 17.69 22.35 11.09
C ASP A 38 17.64 20.84 11.40
N VAL A 39 16.46 20.23 11.24
CA VAL A 39 16.30 18.77 11.43
C VAL A 39 17.01 17.97 10.34
N TYR A 40 16.94 18.41 9.07
CA TYR A 40 17.64 17.76 7.96
C TYR A 40 19.17 17.84 8.11
N GLU A 41 19.69 19.02 8.45
CA GLU A 41 21.12 19.21 8.68
C GLU A 41 21.63 18.39 9.88
N GLN A 42 20.82 18.24 10.94
CA GLN A 42 21.15 17.37 12.07
C GLN A 42 21.19 15.89 11.68
N ARG A 43 20.31 15.43 10.77
CA ARG A 43 20.30 14.04 10.28
C ARG A 43 21.48 13.70 9.37
N VAL A 44 21.93 14.64 8.56
CA VAL A 44 22.99 14.41 7.55
C VAL A 44 24.40 14.65 8.10
N GLN A 45 24.56 15.47 9.15
CA GLN A 45 25.88 15.94 9.61
C GLN A 45 26.28 15.53 11.02
N LYS A 46 25.40 14.91 11.81
CA LYS A 46 25.74 14.46 13.18
C LYS A 46 25.38 13.00 13.39
N GLU A 47 26.28 12.26 14.05
CA GLU A 47 25.91 11.08 14.81
C GLU A 47 24.74 11.48 15.74
N VAL A 48 23.57 10.92 15.48
CA VAL A 48 22.38 11.20 16.29
C VAL A 48 22.63 10.65 17.68
N ASP A 49 22.66 11.55 18.69
CA ASP A 49 22.67 11.13 20.08
C ASP A 49 21.29 10.52 20.40
N THR A 50 21.21 9.20 20.26
CA THR A 50 19.98 8.44 20.46
C THR A 50 19.46 8.51 21.89
N ASP A 51 20.30 8.88 22.87
CA ASP A 51 19.90 8.98 24.28
C ASP A 51 19.07 10.26 24.55
N THR A 52 19.13 11.24 23.66
CA THR A 52 18.38 12.50 23.76
C THR A 52 17.09 12.52 22.94
N VAL A 53 16.84 11.47 22.18
CA VAL A 53 15.65 11.36 21.32
C VAL A 53 14.42 11.02 22.18
N SER A 54 13.31 11.72 21.95
CA SER A 54 12.03 11.43 22.61
C SER A 54 10.95 11.09 21.59
N ALA A 55 10.03 10.20 21.96
CA ALA A 55 8.84 9.93 21.16
C ALA A 55 7.98 11.18 21.03
N GLY A 56 7.40 11.37 19.85
CA GLY A 56 6.44 12.42 19.55
C GLY A 56 5.01 11.95 19.73
N ARG A 57 4.10 12.85 20.04
CA ARG A 57 2.67 12.55 20.24
C ARG A 57 2.00 11.80 19.07
N PHE A 58 2.48 12.01 17.85
CA PHE A 58 1.88 11.45 16.64
C PHE A 58 2.78 10.42 15.93
N ASP A 59 3.72 9.82 16.65
CA ASP A 59 4.58 8.77 16.07
C ASP A 59 3.79 7.51 15.72
N ASP A 60 2.70 7.23 16.45
CA ASP A 60 1.73 6.18 16.14
C ASP A 60 0.75 6.57 15.00
N GLY A 61 0.92 7.76 14.42
CA GLY A 61 0.17 8.21 13.25
C GLY A 61 -1.02 9.12 13.53
N ARG A 62 -1.75 9.47 12.43
CA ARG A 62 -2.91 10.39 12.44
C ARG A 62 -4.00 9.92 11.48
N MET A 63 -4.22 8.62 11.35
CA MET A 63 -5.30 8.03 10.56
C MET A 63 -6.49 7.73 11.45
N TRP A 64 -7.24 8.77 11.81
CA TRP A 64 -8.35 8.71 12.75
C TRP A 64 -9.57 7.98 12.20
N THR A 65 -10.29 7.28 13.06
CA THR A 65 -11.61 6.78 12.73
C THR A 65 -12.64 7.93 12.78
N PHE A 66 -13.74 7.82 12.06
CA PHE A 66 -14.77 8.87 11.99
C PHE A 66 -15.60 9.02 13.26
N ASP A 67 -15.65 7.99 14.08
CA ASP A 67 -16.36 7.97 15.38
C ASP A 67 -15.52 8.58 16.51
N HIS A 68 -14.19 8.64 16.38
CA HIS A 68 -13.30 9.17 17.41
C HIS A 68 -12.22 10.12 16.83
N PRO A 69 -12.60 11.19 16.10
CA PRO A 69 -11.63 12.17 15.65
C PRO A 69 -11.17 13.05 16.83
N PRO A 70 -9.89 13.47 16.89
CA PRO A 70 -9.36 14.28 17.98
C PRO A 70 -9.76 15.77 17.79
N LEU A 71 -11.00 16.11 18.03
CA LEU A 71 -11.58 17.43 17.74
C LEU A 71 -10.87 18.58 18.46
N ASP A 72 -10.42 18.36 19.71
CA ASP A 72 -9.69 19.37 20.49
C ASP A 72 -8.32 19.66 19.89
N ASP A 73 -7.67 18.66 19.32
CA ASP A 73 -6.42 18.81 18.59
C ASP A 73 -6.60 19.59 17.29
N PHE A 74 -7.66 19.28 16.54
CA PHE A 74 -7.97 20.01 15.30
C PHE A 74 -8.22 21.49 15.59
N GLU A 75 -9.00 21.79 16.64
CA GLU A 75 -9.23 23.17 17.07
C GLU A 75 -7.93 23.86 17.48
N SER A 76 -7.13 23.20 18.33
CA SER A 76 -5.86 23.76 18.81
C SER A 76 -4.84 24.02 17.69
N ARG A 77 -4.71 23.09 16.74
CA ARG A 77 -3.70 23.13 15.68
C ARG A 77 -4.12 23.96 14.48
N TYR A 78 -5.40 23.96 14.14
CA TYR A 78 -5.92 24.53 12.91
C TYR A 78 -6.90 25.70 13.12
N GLY A 79 -7.39 25.90 14.35
CA GLY A 79 -8.47 26.84 14.62
C GLY A 79 -9.80 26.38 14.03
N PHE A 80 -9.93 25.08 13.74
CA PHE A 80 -11.10 24.48 13.12
C PHE A 80 -11.52 23.22 13.89
N ARG A 81 -12.78 23.18 14.31
CA ARG A 81 -13.41 22.03 14.97
C ARG A 81 -14.54 21.51 14.10
N PRO A 82 -14.38 20.39 13.39
CA PRO A 82 -15.46 19.79 12.63
C PRO A 82 -16.68 19.49 13.50
N ASP A 83 -17.87 19.86 13.02
CA ASP A 83 -19.13 19.43 13.61
C ASP A 83 -19.62 18.09 13.03
N GLU A 84 -20.67 17.52 13.58
CA GLU A 84 -21.27 16.26 13.10
C GLU A 84 -21.71 16.34 11.64
N THR A 85 -22.18 17.49 11.19
CA THR A 85 -22.61 17.72 9.81
C THR A 85 -21.43 17.66 8.86
N TRP A 86 -20.30 18.29 9.22
CA TRP A 86 -19.08 18.24 8.44
C TRP A 86 -18.51 16.82 8.38
N LEU A 87 -18.42 16.12 9.52
CA LEU A 87 -17.94 14.72 9.58
C LEU A 87 -18.83 13.78 8.75
N ARG A 88 -20.16 13.95 8.85
CA ARG A 88 -21.11 13.18 8.04
C ARG A 88 -20.92 13.45 6.53
N ARG A 89 -20.76 14.73 6.14
CA ARG A 89 -20.49 15.08 4.73
C ARG A 89 -19.18 14.49 4.24
N ALA A 90 -18.11 14.57 5.03
CA ALA A 90 -16.81 14.00 4.69
C ALA A 90 -16.91 12.46 4.50
N ARG A 91 -17.61 11.77 5.39
CA ARG A 91 -17.83 10.32 5.31
C ARG A 91 -18.66 9.90 4.10
N LEU A 92 -19.80 10.57 3.86
CA LEU A 92 -20.71 10.23 2.77
C LEU A 92 -20.20 10.67 1.38
N GLY A 93 -19.31 11.67 1.32
CA GLY A 93 -18.66 12.09 0.09
C GLY A 93 -17.58 11.11 -0.39
N ALA A 94 -16.97 10.36 0.52
CA ALA A 94 -15.92 9.39 0.22
C ALA A 94 -16.48 8.01 -0.11
N LEU A 95 -15.76 7.30 -0.99
CA LEU A 95 -16.14 5.98 -1.49
C LEU A 95 -14.95 5.02 -1.42
N ARG A 96 -15.21 3.76 -1.14
CA ARG A 96 -14.27 2.68 -1.35
C ARG A 96 -14.52 2.06 -2.73
N ILE A 97 -13.47 1.86 -3.49
CA ILE A 97 -13.47 1.13 -4.76
C ILE A 97 -12.44 -0.01 -4.69
N PRO A 98 -12.38 -0.94 -5.65
CA PRO A 98 -11.41 -2.03 -5.61
C PRO A 98 -9.96 -1.51 -5.45
N GLY A 99 -9.36 -1.79 -4.28
CA GLY A 99 -7.97 -1.42 -3.96
C GLY A 99 -7.69 0.06 -3.73
N CYS A 100 -8.69 0.96 -3.83
CA CYS A 100 -8.49 2.41 -3.81
C CYS A 100 -9.64 3.16 -3.13
N THR A 101 -9.50 4.48 -3.10
CA THR A 101 -10.54 5.43 -2.67
C THR A 101 -11.04 6.24 -3.87
N ALA A 102 -12.29 6.64 -3.85
CA ALA A 102 -12.88 7.63 -4.73
C ALA A 102 -13.74 8.62 -3.93
N SER A 103 -14.22 9.67 -4.60
CA SER A 103 -15.12 10.64 -3.96
C SER A 103 -16.19 11.09 -4.94
N PHE A 104 -17.44 11.26 -4.46
CA PHE A 104 -18.45 11.98 -5.23
C PHE A 104 -18.05 13.43 -5.39
N VAL A 105 -18.00 13.91 -6.66
CA VAL A 105 -17.62 15.29 -7.02
C VAL A 105 -18.67 16.00 -7.87
N SER A 106 -19.87 15.44 -7.94
CA SER A 106 -21.02 16.11 -8.59
C SER A 106 -22.34 15.60 -8.04
N PRO A 107 -23.42 16.40 -8.18
CA PRO A 107 -24.78 16.00 -7.78
C PRO A 107 -25.37 14.92 -8.69
N ARG A 108 -24.64 14.42 -9.69
CA ARG A 108 -25.08 13.43 -10.66
C ARG A 108 -24.11 12.23 -10.74
N GLY A 109 -23.65 11.78 -9.59
CA GLY A 109 -22.93 10.53 -9.42
C GLY A 109 -21.53 10.47 -10.05
N LEU A 110 -20.94 11.59 -10.48
CA LEU A 110 -19.55 11.60 -10.94
C LEU A 110 -18.64 11.38 -9.73
N ILE A 111 -17.71 10.44 -9.86
CA ILE A 111 -16.71 10.14 -8.84
C ILE A 111 -15.31 10.37 -9.39
N LEU A 112 -14.43 10.92 -8.54
CA LEU A 112 -13.01 11.15 -8.80
C LEU A 112 -12.17 10.10 -8.08
N THR A 113 -11.19 9.56 -8.79
CA THR A 113 -10.15 8.68 -8.23
C THR A 113 -8.83 8.90 -8.97
N ASN A 114 -7.79 8.13 -8.62
CA ASN A 114 -6.50 8.20 -9.29
C ASN A 114 -6.50 7.48 -10.64
N HIS A 115 -5.64 7.91 -11.57
CA HIS A 115 -5.41 7.24 -12.84
C HIS A 115 -4.93 5.79 -12.63
N HIS A 116 -3.98 5.58 -11.70
CA HIS A 116 -3.45 4.25 -11.43
C HIS A 116 -4.51 3.29 -10.86
N CYS A 117 -5.55 3.79 -10.19
CA CYS A 117 -6.70 2.99 -9.73
C CYS A 117 -7.66 2.61 -10.87
N ALA A 118 -7.73 3.45 -11.92
CA ALA A 118 -8.64 3.27 -13.04
C ALA A 118 -8.04 2.44 -14.20
N ARG A 119 -6.71 2.41 -14.31
CA ARG A 119 -5.98 1.92 -15.48
C ARG A 119 -6.33 0.48 -15.88
N SER A 120 -6.34 -0.46 -14.94
CA SER A 120 -6.70 -1.86 -15.22
C SER A 120 -8.14 -2.00 -15.72
N HIS A 121 -9.07 -1.24 -15.13
CA HIS A 121 -10.47 -1.23 -15.53
C HIS A 121 -10.72 -0.55 -16.87
N ALA A 122 -9.89 0.43 -17.25
CA ALA A 122 -9.92 1.01 -18.60
C ALA A 122 -9.51 -0.03 -19.65
N THR A 123 -8.57 -0.92 -19.34
CA THR A 123 -8.22 -2.04 -20.22
C THR A 123 -9.42 -2.98 -20.43
N ASP A 124 -10.17 -3.27 -19.38
CA ASP A 124 -11.35 -4.15 -19.42
C ASP A 124 -12.49 -3.60 -20.32
N VAL A 125 -12.56 -2.28 -20.50
CA VAL A 125 -13.58 -1.62 -21.35
C VAL A 125 -13.06 -1.19 -22.72
N THR A 126 -11.80 -1.48 -23.05
CA THR A 126 -11.18 -1.22 -24.35
C THR A 126 -11.81 -2.12 -25.41
N ARG A 127 -12.15 -1.55 -26.56
CA ARG A 127 -12.74 -2.27 -27.70
C ARG A 127 -11.66 -2.68 -28.70
N ASP A 128 -12.01 -3.59 -29.59
CA ASP A 128 -11.10 -4.03 -30.67
C ASP A 128 -10.57 -2.84 -31.47
N GLY A 129 -9.25 -2.75 -31.59
CA GLY A 129 -8.56 -1.68 -32.31
C GLY A 129 -8.36 -0.38 -31.53
N GLU A 130 -8.77 -0.31 -30.27
CA GLU A 130 -8.49 0.81 -29.35
C GLU A 130 -7.31 0.48 -28.42
N ASN A 131 -6.67 1.54 -27.90
CA ASN A 131 -5.74 1.45 -26.78
C ASN A 131 -6.00 2.65 -25.85
N LEU A 132 -6.97 2.48 -24.92
CA LEU A 132 -7.39 3.57 -24.03
C LEU A 132 -6.31 3.99 -23.04
N ILE A 133 -5.38 3.11 -22.74
CA ILE A 133 -4.24 3.44 -21.87
C ILE A 133 -3.33 4.48 -22.55
N GLU A 134 -3.02 4.27 -23.83
CA GLU A 134 -2.14 5.17 -24.58
C GLU A 134 -2.85 6.46 -25.04
N THR A 135 -4.12 6.33 -25.46
CA THR A 135 -4.86 7.44 -26.09
C THR A 135 -5.68 8.26 -25.10
N GLY A 136 -5.84 7.78 -23.87
CA GLY A 136 -6.81 8.29 -22.94
C GLY A 136 -8.25 7.98 -23.34
N PHE A 137 -9.19 8.34 -22.48
CA PHE A 137 -10.61 8.20 -22.72
C PHE A 137 -11.37 9.45 -22.29
N TYR A 138 -12.28 9.91 -23.10
CA TYR A 138 -13.21 10.98 -22.79
C TYR A 138 -14.60 10.66 -23.35
N ALA A 139 -15.58 10.48 -22.47
CA ALA A 139 -16.97 10.30 -22.85
C ALA A 139 -17.63 11.67 -23.11
N GLU A 140 -17.81 12.04 -24.36
CA GLU A 140 -18.46 13.32 -24.73
C GLU A 140 -19.92 13.40 -24.27
N THR A 141 -20.56 12.25 -24.10
CA THR A 141 -21.93 12.12 -23.61
C THR A 141 -22.05 10.97 -22.62
N ARG A 142 -23.09 10.97 -21.79
CA ARG A 142 -23.37 9.85 -20.87
C ARG A 142 -23.53 8.50 -21.57
N ALA A 143 -24.09 8.50 -22.79
CA ALA A 143 -24.24 7.28 -23.58
C ALA A 143 -22.89 6.70 -24.05
N ALA A 144 -21.83 7.51 -24.06
CA ALA A 144 -20.47 7.09 -24.38
C ALA A 144 -19.70 6.54 -23.18
N GLU A 145 -20.20 6.75 -21.96
CA GLU A 145 -19.59 6.20 -20.74
C GLU A 145 -19.63 4.67 -20.77
N ARG A 146 -18.55 4.00 -20.32
CA ARG A 146 -18.39 2.54 -20.45
C ARG A 146 -18.45 1.86 -19.11
N ARG A 147 -19.39 0.93 -18.94
CA ARG A 147 -19.51 0.13 -17.72
C ARG A 147 -18.26 -0.72 -17.52
N ALA A 148 -17.60 -0.53 -16.39
CA ALA A 148 -16.43 -1.31 -16.00
C ALA A 148 -16.89 -2.65 -15.37
N PRO A 149 -16.49 -3.80 -15.93
CA PRO A 149 -16.88 -5.10 -15.39
C PRO A 149 -16.16 -5.32 -14.04
N ASN A 150 -16.86 -5.91 -13.07
CA ASN A 150 -16.34 -6.21 -11.73
C ASN A 150 -15.84 -4.98 -10.95
N PHE A 151 -16.18 -3.77 -11.39
CA PHE A 151 -15.91 -2.54 -10.67
C PHE A 151 -17.13 -2.15 -9.85
N PHE A 152 -16.89 -1.73 -8.61
CA PHE A 152 -17.94 -1.27 -7.70
C PHE A 152 -17.48 -0.01 -6.96
N ALA A 153 -18.45 0.72 -6.41
CA ALA A 153 -18.20 1.77 -5.44
C ALA A 153 -19.03 1.51 -4.18
N GLU A 154 -18.44 1.71 -3.00
CA GLU A 154 -19.09 1.51 -1.71
C GLU A 154 -19.05 2.79 -0.90
N GLN A 155 -20.22 3.26 -0.47
CA GLN A 155 -20.40 4.43 0.39
C GLN A 155 -20.64 3.97 1.82
N LEU A 156 -19.83 4.39 2.77
CA LEU A 156 -20.00 4.09 4.19
C LEU A 156 -21.15 4.91 4.77
N ILE A 157 -22.28 4.28 5.01
CA ILE A 157 -23.51 4.96 5.47
C ILE A 157 -23.70 4.93 6.99
N GLU A 158 -23.19 3.88 7.67
CA GLU A 158 -23.31 3.73 9.11
C GLU A 158 -22.03 3.16 9.71
N ILE A 159 -21.67 3.63 10.91
CA ILE A 159 -20.65 3.05 11.80
C ILE A 159 -21.32 2.78 13.14
N ALA A 160 -21.10 1.60 13.70
CA ALA A 160 -21.61 1.24 15.03
C ALA A 160 -20.57 0.43 15.80
N ASP A 161 -20.34 0.79 17.06
CA ASP A 161 -19.55 -0.05 17.97
C ASP A 161 -20.35 -1.32 18.29
N VAL A 162 -19.73 -2.47 18.09
CA VAL A 162 -20.30 -3.80 18.31
C VAL A 162 -19.40 -4.66 19.21
N THR A 163 -18.46 -4.02 19.91
CA THR A 163 -17.49 -4.69 20.78
C THR A 163 -18.20 -5.55 21.83
N ALA A 164 -19.20 -4.99 22.53
CA ALA A 164 -19.95 -5.72 23.53
C ALA A 164 -20.71 -6.94 22.96
N ASP A 165 -21.26 -6.84 21.73
CA ASP A 165 -21.95 -7.96 21.07
C ASP A 165 -20.97 -9.09 20.74
N VAL A 166 -19.74 -8.75 20.30
CA VAL A 166 -18.69 -9.73 19.99
C VAL A 166 -18.13 -10.35 21.26
N ASP A 167 -17.82 -9.55 22.28
CA ASP A 167 -17.30 -10.05 23.55
C ASP A 167 -18.27 -11.02 24.23
N ALA A 168 -19.57 -10.69 24.25
CA ALA A 168 -20.60 -11.57 24.77
C ALA A 168 -20.66 -12.93 24.06
N ALA A 169 -20.42 -12.95 22.74
CA ALA A 169 -20.40 -14.20 21.98
C ALA A 169 -19.16 -15.07 22.28
N LEU A 170 -18.11 -14.48 22.85
CA LEU A 170 -16.85 -15.18 23.18
C LEU A 170 -16.79 -15.67 24.64
N GLU A 171 -17.73 -15.27 25.52
CA GLU A 171 -17.70 -15.58 26.95
C GLU A 171 -17.64 -17.08 27.26
N ASP A 172 -18.36 -17.90 26.50
CA ASP A 172 -18.49 -19.35 26.75
C ASP A 172 -17.42 -20.18 25.99
N ALA A 173 -16.55 -19.56 25.20
CA ALA A 173 -15.54 -20.27 24.42
C ALA A 173 -14.29 -20.58 25.26
N GLU A 174 -14.02 -21.86 25.48
CA GLU A 174 -12.91 -22.33 26.31
C GLU A 174 -11.60 -22.49 25.55
N THR A 175 -11.69 -22.82 24.24
CA THR A 175 -10.52 -23.07 23.38
C THR A 175 -10.39 -22.01 22.29
N ASP A 176 -9.18 -21.84 21.74
CA ASP A 176 -8.92 -20.90 20.65
C ASP A 176 -9.75 -21.22 19.39
N ALA A 177 -9.96 -22.50 19.10
CA ALA A 177 -10.80 -22.94 17.99
C ALA A 177 -12.28 -22.55 18.21
N GLU A 178 -12.79 -22.71 19.43
CA GLU A 178 -14.16 -22.27 19.80
C GLU A 178 -14.27 -20.75 19.74
N ARG A 179 -13.28 -20.01 20.23
CA ARG A 179 -13.24 -18.54 20.14
C ARG A 179 -13.26 -18.06 18.70
N GLN A 180 -12.47 -18.69 17.82
CA GLN A 180 -12.46 -18.34 16.42
C GLN A 180 -13.81 -18.63 15.73
N ALA A 181 -14.42 -19.78 16.01
CA ALA A 181 -15.72 -20.15 15.47
C ALA A 181 -16.83 -19.19 15.97
N ALA A 182 -16.89 -18.94 17.28
CA ALA A 182 -17.85 -18.01 17.88
C ALA A 182 -17.71 -16.58 17.34
N ARG A 183 -16.47 -16.13 17.14
CA ARG A 183 -16.20 -14.81 16.51
C ARG A 183 -16.71 -14.73 15.09
N GLN A 184 -16.49 -15.75 14.27
CA GLN A 184 -16.98 -15.78 12.89
C GLN A 184 -18.51 -15.79 12.83
N GLU A 185 -19.15 -16.56 13.71
CA GLU A 185 -20.62 -16.61 13.81
C GLU A 185 -21.19 -15.27 14.29
N ALA A 186 -20.58 -14.64 15.30
CA ALA A 186 -20.95 -13.30 15.76
C ALA A 186 -20.82 -12.27 14.65
N PHE A 187 -19.72 -12.26 13.91
CA PHE A 187 -19.51 -11.34 12.79
C PHE A 187 -20.58 -11.52 11.71
N ALA A 188 -20.88 -12.76 11.32
CA ALA A 188 -21.93 -13.05 10.34
C ALA A 188 -23.30 -12.56 10.83
N SER A 189 -23.69 -12.92 12.06
CA SER A 189 -24.97 -12.55 12.65
C SER A 189 -25.15 -11.03 12.79
N ILE A 190 -24.10 -10.33 13.25
CA ILE A 190 -24.12 -8.86 13.38
C ILE A 190 -24.22 -8.22 11.99
N SER A 191 -23.43 -8.71 11.02
CA SER A 191 -23.43 -8.19 9.64
C SER A 191 -24.79 -8.34 9.00
N ASP A 192 -25.43 -9.50 9.08
CA ASP A 192 -26.76 -9.76 8.51
C ASP A 192 -27.83 -8.87 9.16
N ARG A 193 -27.82 -8.76 10.48
CA ARG A 193 -28.77 -7.93 11.23
C ARG A 193 -28.64 -6.45 10.87
N ARG A 194 -27.41 -5.93 10.76
CA ARG A 194 -27.13 -4.53 10.42
C ARG A 194 -27.48 -4.23 8.96
N THR A 195 -27.11 -5.12 8.05
CA THR A 195 -27.46 -5.00 6.63
C THR A 195 -28.98 -4.95 6.44
N ALA A 196 -29.72 -5.87 7.07
CA ALA A 196 -31.18 -5.90 6.98
C ALA A 196 -31.85 -4.64 7.56
N ALA A 197 -31.24 -3.98 8.54
CA ALA A 197 -31.80 -2.79 9.17
C ALA A 197 -31.75 -1.53 8.28
N VAL A 198 -30.82 -1.47 7.31
CA VAL A 198 -30.64 -0.30 6.41
C VAL A 198 -31.13 -0.56 4.99
N ASP A 199 -31.53 -1.78 4.66
CA ASP A 199 -32.02 -2.13 3.32
C ASP A 199 -33.34 -1.42 3.03
N ASP A 200 -33.25 -0.40 2.18
CA ASP A 200 -34.38 0.41 1.71
C ASP A 200 -34.96 -0.07 0.36
N GLY A 201 -34.46 -1.22 -0.14
CA GLY A 201 -34.80 -1.76 -1.45
C GLY A 201 -34.20 -1.00 -2.64
N TYR A 202 -33.28 -0.03 -2.37
CA TYR A 202 -32.66 0.79 -3.39
C TYR A 202 -31.12 0.63 -3.38
N GLY A 203 -30.64 -0.27 -4.20
CA GLY A 203 -29.24 -0.68 -4.28
C GLY A 203 -28.93 -1.91 -3.44
N ALA A 204 -27.64 -2.27 -3.39
CA ALA A 204 -27.17 -3.37 -2.55
C ALA A 204 -26.54 -2.82 -1.27
N PHE A 205 -26.70 -3.53 -0.17
CA PHE A 205 -26.13 -3.18 1.11
C PHE A 205 -25.28 -4.33 1.64
N ARG A 206 -24.24 -4.02 2.39
CA ARG A 206 -23.48 -5.00 3.16
C ARG A 206 -22.87 -4.37 4.40
N THR A 207 -22.70 -5.16 5.43
CA THR A 207 -21.98 -4.77 6.63
C THR A 207 -20.72 -5.60 6.77
N GLU A 208 -19.67 -4.97 7.23
CA GLU A 208 -18.37 -5.57 7.50
C GLU A 208 -17.97 -5.22 8.95
N ILE A 209 -17.47 -6.21 9.68
CA ILE A 209 -16.97 -5.97 11.04
C ILE A 209 -15.47 -5.67 10.96
N ILE A 210 -15.11 -4.46 11.36
CA ILE A 210 -13.74 -3.98 11.38
C ILE A 210 -13.16 -4.23 12.78
N SER A 211 -12.08 -5.00 12.85
CA SER A 211 -11.29 -5.16 14.06
C SER A 211 -10.31 -4.00 14.19
N LEU A 212 -10.35 -3.30 15.29
CA LEU A 212 -9.49 -2.18 15.63
C LEU A 212 -8.63 -2.56 16.85
N TYR A 213 -7.41 -2.02 16.94
CA TYR A 213 -6.47 -2.31 18.04
C TYR A 213 -6.27 -3.82 18.26
N ASP A 214 -6.07 -4.57 17.16
CA ASP A 214 -5.88 -6.03 17.18
C ASP A 214 -7.00 -6.81 17.90
N GLY A 215 -8.22 -6.27 17.89
CA GLY A 215 -9.40 -6.91 18.49
C GLY A 215 -9.76 -6.39 19.88
N ALA A 216 -9.18 -5.26 20.32
CA ALA A 216 -9.66 -4.57 21.52
C ALA A 216 -10.98 -3.81 21.29
N GLN A 217 -11.30 -3.52 20.03
CA GLN A 217 -12.55 -2.87 19.63
C GLN A 217 -13.04 -3.45 18.30
N TYR A 218 -14.37 -3.56 18.13
CA TYR A 218 -15.02 -4.00 16.91
C TYR A 218 -16.05 -2.97 16.47
N SER A 219 -15.96 -2.52 15.20
CA SER A 219 -16.92 -1.59 14.62
C SER A 219 -17.60 -2.19 13.40
N ALA A 220 -18.92 -2.15 13.35
CA ALA A 220 -19.72 -2.54 12.18
C ALA A 220 -19.80 -1.37 11.21
N TYR A 221 -19.24 -1.54 10.01
CA TYR A 221 -19.27 -0.59 8.91
C TYR A 221 -20.29 -1.06 7.88
N THR A 222 -21.37 -0.30 7.71
CA THR A 222 -22.42 -0.62 6.76
C THR A 222 -22.32 0.23 5.53
N PHE A 223 -22.25 -0.41 4.37
CA PHE A 223 -22.02 0.21 3.07
C PHE A 223 -23.26 0.09 2.19
N ARG A 224 -23.53 1.15 1.42
CA ARG A 224 -24.30 1.07 0.18
C ARG A 224 -23.33 0.76 -0.96
N ARG A 225 -23.61 -0.27 -1.74
CA ARG A 225 -22.78 -0.73 -2.85
C ARG A 225 -23.44 -0.43 -4.18
N PHE A 226 -22.66 0.13 -5.09
CA PHE A 226 -23.04 0.45 -6.45
C PHE A 226 -22.26 -0.44 -7.42
N GLU A 227 -22.97 -1.14 -8.32
CA GLU A 227 -22.37 -2.11 -9.25
C GLU A 227 -22.42 -1.66 -10.72
N ASP A 228 -23.20 -0.63 -11.06
CA ASP A 228 -23.15 0.01 -12.38
C ASP A 228 -22.29 1.28 -12.26
N VAL A 229 -20.98 1.11 -12.46
CA VAL A 229 -20.00 2.18 -12.44
C VAL A 229 -19.34 2.24 -13.80
N ARG A 230 -19.36 3.44 -14.43
CA ARG A 230 -18.93 3.62 -15.80
C ARG A 230 -17.76 4.60 -15.88
N LEU A 231 -16.75 4.22 -16.67
CA LEU A 231 -15.61 5.10 -17.00
C LEU A 231 -16.11 6.30 -17.81
N ALA A 232 -15.80 7.51 -17.34
CA ALA A 232 -16.17 8.77 -17.98
C ALA A 232 -14.95 9.53 -18.52
N PHE A 233 -13.82 9.47 -17.80
CA PHE A 233 -12.58 10.13 -18.20
C PHE A 233 -11.35 9.39 -17.67
N LEU A 234 -10.33 9.29 -18.53
CA LEU A 234 -9.00 8.82 -18.19
C LEU A 234 -7.98 9.58 -19.06
N PRO A 235 -6.98 10.28 -18.51
CA PRO A 235 -5.90 10.86 -19.32
C PRO A 235 -5.01 9.76 -19.89
N GLU A 236 -4.22 10.10 -20.90
CA GLU A 236 -3.19 9.22 -21.46
C GLU A 236 -2.20 8.78 -20.38
N LEU A 237 -1.66 7.57 -20.49
CA LEU A 237 -0.66 7.02 -19.56
C LEU A 237 0.52 7.98 -19.35
N LYS A 238 1.01 8.60 -20.44
CA LYS A 238 2.10 9.58 -20.39
C LYS A 238 1.80 10.83 -19.53
N LEU A 239 0.53 11.09 -19.21
CA LEU A 239 0.13 12.15 -18.27
C LEU A 239 -0.19 11.59 -16.89
N GLY A 240 -0.95 10.50 -16.84
CA GLY A 240 -1.35 9.87 -15.57
C GLY A 240 -0.16 9.28 -14.81
N TYR A 241 0.90 8.91 -15.53
CA TYR A 241 2.16 8.37 -14.99
C TYR A 241 3.38 9.15 -15.51
N PHE A 242 3.24 10.47 -15.57
CA PHE A 242 4.29 11.39 -16.04
C PHE A 242 5.54 11.30 -15.16
N GLY A 243 6.71 11.12 -15.80
CA GLY A 243 7.97 10.86 -15.12
C GLY A 243 8.18 9.39 -14.73
N GLY A 244 7.23 8.50 -15.08
CA GLY A 244 7.36 7.06 -14.93
C GLY A 244 7.69 6.61 -13.51
N ASP A 245 8.46 5.53 -13.39
CA ASP A 245 8.94 5.03 -12.11
C ASP A 245 9.85 6.04 -11.38
N THR A 246 10.56 6.89 -12.10
CA THR A 246 11.47 7.88 -11.51
C THR A 246 10.73 8.83 -10.58
N ASP A 247 9.61 9.41 -11.03
CA ASP A 247 8.83 10.40 -10.28
C ASP A 247 7.72 9.76 -9.43
N ASN A 248 7.43 8.47 -9.60
CA ASN A 248 6.38 7.79 -8.87
C ASN A 248 6.68 7.71 -7.38
N PHE A 249 5.70 8.06 -6.51
CA PHE A 249 5.86 8.23 -5.06
C PHE A 249 6.94 9.24 -4.64
N THR A 250 7.31 10.17 -5.52
CA THR A 250 8.22 11.26 -5.19
C THR A 250 7.53 12.61 -5.35
N TYR A 251 8.12 13.65 -4.77
CA TYR A 251 7.67 15.03 -4.92
C TYR A 251 8.92 15.93 -4.93
N PRO A 252 9.04 16.93 -5.80
CA PRO A 252 8.01 17.47 -6.71
C PRO A 252 7.59 16.50 -7.81
N ARG A 253 6.29 16.41 -8.08
CA ARG A 253 5.68 15.51 -9.08
C ARG A 253 4.75 16.30 -9.99
N TYR A 254 4.65 15.89 -11.25
CA TYR A 254 3.84 16.59 -12.26
C TYR A 254 2.81 15.68 -12.95
N ALA A 255 2.60 14.46 -12.45
CA ALA A 255 1.65 13.53 -13.01
C ALA A 255 0.20 14.01 -12.80
N LEU A 256 -0.63 13.89 -13.84
CA LEU A 256 -2.08 14.06 -13.76
C LEU A 256 -2.72 12.73 -13.39
N ASP A 257 -2.44 12.27 -12.17
CA ASP A 257 -2.88 10.97 -11.66
C ASP A 257 -4.34 11.02 -11.20
N MET A 258 -5.27 11.22 -12.16
CA MET A 258 -6.70 11.29 -11.91
C MET A 258 -7.50 10.53 -12.96
N ALA A 259 -8.70 10.08 -12.58
CA ALA A 259 -9.70 9.51 -13.47
C ALA A 259 -11.11 9.80 -12.94
N LEU A 260 -12.08 9.80 -13.83
CA LEU A 260 -13.50 9.97 -13.46
C LEU A 260 -14.30 8.76 -13.92
N PHE A 261 -15.12 8.27 -13.00
CA PHE A 261 -16.21 7.34 -13.29
C PHE A 261 -17.55 7.98 -12.92
N ARG A 262 -18.64 7.34 -13.31
CA ARG A 262 -19.99 7.71 -12.87
C ARG A 262 -20.75 6.51 -12.35
N VAL A 263 -21.42 6.71 -11.22
CA VAL A 263 -22.29 5.73 -10.59
C VAL A 263 -23.69 5.84 -11.19
N TYR A 264 -24.30 4.69 -11.48
CA TYR A 264 -25.66 4.53 -11.99
C TYR A 264 -26.46 3.60 -11.11
N ILE A 265 -27.79 3.87 -11.01
CA ILE A 265 -28.79 2.96 -10.46
C ILE A 265 -29.95 2.92 -11.46
N ASP A 266 -30.41 1.73 -11.82
CA ASP A 266 -31.51 1.51 -12.77
C ASP A 266 -31.32 2.22 -14.14
N GLY A 267 -30.05 2.36 -14.54
CA GLY A 267 -29.68 2.99 -15.83
C GLY A 267 -29.62 4.52 -15.82
N GLU A 268 -29.97 5.17 -14.70
CA GLU A 268 -29.88 6.62 -14.51
C GLU A 268 -28.70 6.98 -13.60
N PRO A 269 -28.03 8.14 -13.81
CA PRO A 269 -26.99 8.62 -12.92
C PRO A 269 -27.51 8.76 -11.49
N TYR A 270 -26.78 8.18 -10.54
CA TYR A 270 -27.09 8.32 -9.13
C TYR A 270 -27.02 9.79 -8.67
N GLU A 271 -27.97 10.22 -7.86
CA GLU A 271 -27.97 11.54 -7.24
C GLU A 271 -27.56 11.41 -5.75
N PRO A 272 -26.26 11.55 -5.44
CA PRO A 272 -25.79 11.44 -4.05
C PRO A 272 -26.33 12.58 -3.19
N GLU A 273 -26.75 12.27 -1.97
CA GLU A 273 -27.13 13.28 -0.97
C GLU A 273 -25.98 14.25 -0.68
N VAL A 274 -24.76 13.75 -0.73
CA VAL A 274 -23.52 14.49 -0.45
C VAL A 274 -22.51 14.24 -1.55
N HIS A 275 -21.88 15.33 -2.01
CA HIS A 275 -20.68 15.32 -2.86
C HIS A 275 -19.74 16.43 -2.41
N PHE A 276 -18.46 16.32 -2.78
CA PHE A 276 -17.50 17.39 -2.59
C PHE A 276 -17.62 18.40 -3.72
N ASP A 277 -17.71 19.67 -3.35
CA ASP A 277 -17.72 20.78 -4.30
C ASP A 277 -16.29 21.06 -4.79
N TRP A 278 -16.16 21.47 -6.06
CA TRP A 278 -14.90 21.91 -6.60
C TRP A 278 -14.55 23.30 -6.07
N SER A 279 -13.37 23.45 -5.47
CA SER A 279 -12.84 24.75 -5.10
C SER A 279 -12.32 25.48 -6.34
N THR A 280 -12.88 26.66 -6.63
CA THR A 280 -12.41 27.51 -7.73
C THR A 280 -11.20 28.34 -7.35
N GLU A 281 -10.92 28.49 -6.05
CA GLU A 281 -9.77 29.24 -5.53
C GLU A 281 -8.57 28.35 -5.20
N GLY A 282 -8.76 27.03 -5.14
CA GLY A 282 -7.75 26.07 -4.71
C GLY A 282 -7.44 26.16 -3.21
N SER A 283 -6.33 25.59 -2.81
CA SER A 283 -5.75 25.68 -1.46
C SER A 283 -4.48 26.52 -1.49
N ARG A 284 -4.07 27.03 -0.32
CA ARG A 284 -2.89 27.90 -0.15
C ARG A 284 -1.92 27.28 0.84
N PRO A 285 -0.60 27.59 0.77
CA PRO A 285 0.33 27.17 1.80
C PRO A 285 -0.14 27.62 3.20
N GLY A 286 -0.17 26.69 4.15
CA GLY A 286 -0.65 26.90 5.51
C GLY A 286 -2.12 26.54 5.75
N ASP A 287 -2.93 26.36 4.71
CA ASP A 287 -4.32 25.91 4.85
C ASP A 287 -4.39 24.54 5.51
N ALA A 288 -5.33 24.38 6.44
CA ALA A 288 -5.65 23.07 7.00
C ALA A 288 -6.35 22.22 5.95
N VAL A 289 -5.90 20.99 5.79
CA VAL A 289 -6.46 20.03 4.85
C VAL A 289 -6.72 18.69 5.52
N PHE A 290 -7.80 18.04 5.12
CA PHE A 290 -8.20 16.74 5.62
C PHE A 290 -8.28 15.76 4.46
N VAL A 291 -7.52 14.66 4.56
CA VAL A 291 -7.61 13.55 3.60
C VAL A 291 -8.59 12.53 4.15
N VAL A 292 -9.58 12.21 3.32
CA VAL A 292 -10.64 11.23 3.64
C VAL A 292 -10.51 10.07 2.68
N GLY A 293 -10.26 8.87 3.18
CA GLY A 293 -10.08 7.72 2.32
C GLY A 293 -9.87 6.42 3.06
N ASN A 294 -9.64 5.36 2.28
CA ASN A 294 -9.40 4.01 2.78
C ASN A 294 -7.90 3.69 2.61
N PRO A 295 -7.05 4.09 3.57
CA PRO A 295 -5.63 3.80 3.49
C PRO A 295 -5.40 2.29 3.54
N GLY A 296 -4.34 1.81 2.90
CA GLY A 296 -3.96 0.41 2.93
C GLY A 296 -3.81 -0.14 4.34
N SER A 297 -2.80 -0.93 4.62
CA SER A 297 -2.50 -1.41 5.96
C SER A 297 -1.30 -0.67 6.56
N THR A 298 -1.36 -0.35 7.84
CA THR A 298 -0.21 0.11 8.64
C THR A 298 0.13 -0.91 9.73
N SER A 299 1.27 -0.75 10.37
CA SER A 299 1.78 -1.63 11.42
C SER A 299 2.57 -0.78 12.42
N ARG A 300 1.98 0.32 12.85
CA ARG A 300 2.62 1.29 13.76
C ARG A 300 2.52 0.88 15.22
N LEU A 301 1.53 0.04 15.53
CA LEU A 301 1.28 -0.46 16.86
C LEU A 301 2.09 -1.72 17.18
N GLU A 302 2.89 -2.22 16.23
CA GLU A 302 3.81 -3.34 16.45
C GLU A 302 4.92 -2.98 17.46
N THR A 303 5.41 -3.98 18.17
CA THR A 303 6.54 -3.83 19.09
C THR A 303 7.86 -3.65 18.35
N VAL A 304 8.88 -3.12 19.04
CA VAL A 304 10.24 -3.00 18.52
C VAL A 304 10.76 -4.33 17.97
N SER A 305 10.52 -5.43 18.69
CA SER A 305 10.97 -6.76 18.25
C SER A 305 10.31 -7.24 16.96
N GLN A 306 9.03 -6.90 16.73
CA GLN A 306 8.32 -7.17 15.47
C GLN A 306 8.87 -6.32 14.33
N LEU A 307 9.08 -5.03 14.56
CA LEU A 307 9.65 -4.12 13.57
C LEU A 307 11.09 -4.50 13.19
N GLU A 308 11.91 -4.94 14.15
CA GLU A 308 13.23 -5.48 13.87
C GLU A 308 13.18 -6.79 13.07
N PHE A 309 12.20 -7.65 13.33
CA PHE A 309 11.97 -8.84 12.51
C PHE A 309 11.54 -8.48 11.08
N ARG A 310 10.70 -7.48 10.93
CA ARG A 310 10.32 -6.95 9.59
C ARG A 310 11.52 -6.40 8.84
N ARG A 311 12.31 -5.54 9.49
CA ARG A 311 13.53 -4.97 8.92
C ARG A 311 14.47 -6.03 8.39
N ASP A 312 14.70 -7.08 9.18
CA ASP A 312 15.76 -8.07 8.90
C ASP A 312 15.26 -9.25 8.06
N VAL A 313 13.96 -9.59 8.12
CA VAL A 313 13.43 -10.81 7.51
C VAL A 313 12.28 -10.52 6.53
N THR A 314 11.13 -10.03 6.99
CA THR A 314 9.94 -10.02 6.14
C THR A 314 9.96 -8.94 5.07
N ASP A 315 10.22 -7.69 5.43
CA ASP A 315 10.23 -6.57 4.49
C ASP A 315 11.49 -6.60 3.61
N ALA A 316 12.65 -6.95 4.20
CA ALA A 316 13.88 -7.14 3.45
C ALA A 316 13.77 -8.25 2.40
N SER A 317 13.12 -9.38 2.74
CA SER A 317 12.94 -10.48 1.79
C SER A 317 11.97 -10.12 0.65
N LEU A 318 10.91 -9.38 0.95
CA LEU A 318 9.97 -8.94 -0.07
C LEU A 318 10.59 -7.88 -0.98
N LEU A 319 11.35 -6.94 -0.41
CA LEU A 319 12.09 -5.96 -1.21
C LEU A 319 13.03 -6.66 -2.19
N ARG A 320 13.86 -7.60 -1.71
CA ARG A 320 14.76 -8.36 -2.58
C ARG A 320 13.99 -9.17 -3.63
N LEU A 321 12.91 -9.84 -3.24
CA LEU A 321 12.07 -10.61 -4.17
C LEU A 321 11.58 -9.72 -5.31
N VAL A 322 11.08 -8.53 -4.99
CA VAL A 322 10.56 -7.58 -5.97
C VAL A 322 11.68 -7.03 -6.86
N GLU A 323 12.82 -6.65 -6.29
CA GLU A 323 13.98 -6.16 -7.03
C GLU A 323 14.47 -7.19 -8.05
N THR A 324 14.67 -8.45 -7.62
CA THR A 324 15.09 -9.52 -8.55
C THR A 324 14.06 -9.80 -9.66
N ARG A 325 12.76 -9.61 -9.39
CA ARG A 325 11.71 -9.76 -10.42
C ARG A 325 11.70 -8.57 -11.39
N ILE A 326 11.89 -7.35 -10.90
CA ILE A 326 12.02 -6.16 -11.75
C ILE A 326 13.20 -6.33 -12.70
N ASP A 327 14.39 -6.69 -12.18
CA ASP A 327 15.58 -6.88 -12.99
C ASP A 327 15.37 -7.94 -14.09
N ALA A 328 14.76 -9.07 -13.73
CA ALA A 328 14.45 -10.14 -14.67
C ALA A 328 13.43 -9.73 -15.74
N LEU A 329 12.37 -9.01 -15.35
CA LEU A 329 11.35 -8.52 -16.29
C LEU A 329 11.89 -7.41 -17.20
N GLN A 330 12.71 -6.50 -16.69
CA GLN A 330 13.35 -5.47 -17.48
C GLN A 330 14.33 -6.06 -18.51
N ALA A 331 15.11 -7.06 -18.11
CA ALA A 331 15.99 -7.78 -19.03
C ALA A 331 15.18 -8.48 -20.14
N TYR A 332 14.07 -9.13 -19.80
CA TYR A 332 13.17 -9.74 -20.81
C TYR A 332 12.62 -8.69 -21.80
N ALA A 333 12.17 -7.55 -21.29
CA ALA A 333 11.58 -6.48 -22.11
C ALA A 333 12.58 -5.78 -23.07
N GLN A 334 13.91 -5.90 -22.84
CA GLN A 334 14.92 -5.35 -23.74
C GLN A 334 14.97 -6.10 -25.08
N ASP A 335 14.68 -7.39 -25.07
CA ASP A 335 14.83 -8.28 -26.22
C ASP A 335 13.48 -8.74 -26.83
N ASN A 336 12.35 -8.34 -26.20
CA ASN A 336 11.02 -8.81 -26.58
C ASN A 336 9.99 -7.67 -26.62
N ASP A 337 9.05 -7.76 -27.56
CA ASP A 337 7.83 -6.95 -27.53
C ASP A 337 6.94 -7.43 -26.36
N VAL A 338 6.53 -6.51 -25.49
CA VAL A 338 5.78 -6.85 -24.28
C VAL A 338 4.33 -6.36 -24.33
N SER A 339 3.44 -7.16 -23.76
CA SER A 339 2.02 -6.85 -23.67
C SER A 339 1.71 -5.72 -22.67
N PRO A 340 0.57 -5.01 -22.80
CA PRO A 340 0.12 -4.06 -21.77
C PRO A 340 0.00 -4.68 -20.37
N ALA A 341 -0.43 -5.94 -20.29
CA ALA A 341 -0.52 -6.67 -19.03
C ALA A 341 0.86 -6.92 -18.38
N PHE A 342 1.89 -7.12 -19.20
CA PHE A 342 3.27 -7.20 -18.72
C PHE A 342 3.74 -5.86 -18.13
N GLN A 343 3.47 -4.75 -18.83
CA GLN A 343 3.84 -3.42 -18.36
C GLN A 343 3.13 -3.06 -17.05
N ASP A 344 1.85 -3.36 -16.90
CA ASP A 344 1.10 -3.17 -15.67
C ASP A 344 1.71 -3.97 -14.49
N ARG A 345 2.18 -5.18 -14.77
CA ARG A 345 2.89 -5.99 -13.76
C ARG A 345 4.21 -5.35 -13.34
N LEU A 346 5.00 -4.88 -14.30
CA LEU A 346 6.26 -4.20 -14.01
C LEU A 346 6.02 -2.94 -13.16
N PHE A 347 5.03 -2.12 -13.50
CA PHE A 347 4.65 -0.94 -12.70
C PHE A 347 4.22 -1.33 -11.29
N SER A 348 3.45 -2.41 -11.13
CA SER A 348 3.05 -2.91 -9.82
C SER A 348 4.25 -3.32 -8.97
N PHE A 349 5.23 -4.00 -9.55
CA PHE A 349 6.48 -4.34 -8.86
C PHE A 349 7.30 -3.10 -8.48
N GLN A 350 7.40 -2.11 -9.37
CA GLN A 350 8.10 -0.86 -9.10
C GLN A 350 7.45 -0.09 -7.94
N ASN A 351 6.13 -0.05 -7.86
CA ASN A 351 5.39 0.53 -6.74
C ASN A 351 5.71 -0.20 -5.42
N VAL A 352 5.65 -1.53 -5.43
CA VAL A 352 5.96 -2.35 -4.25
C VAL A 352 7.42 -2.16 -3.82
N ARG A 353 8.36 -2.10 -4.77
CA ARG A 353 9.78 -1.82 -4.50
C ARG A 353 9.96 -0.51 -3.73
N LYS A 354 9.35 0.59 -4.20
CA LYS A 354 9.47 1.90 -3.55
C LYS A 354 8.91 1.89 -2.13
N LEU A 355 7.74 1.28 -1.95
CA LEU A 355 7.13 1.14 -0.63
C LEU A 355 8.05 0.38 0.34
N TYR A 356 8.52 -0.80 -0.05
CA TYR A 356 9.33 -1.64 0.85
C TYR A 356 10.76 -1.11 1.02
N ARG A 357 11.33 -0.45 0.01
CA ARG A 357 12.60 0.28 0.16
C ARG A 357 12.48 1.38 1.22
N GLY A 358 11.47 2.24 1.12
CA GLY A 358 11.24 3.28 2.13
C GLY A 358 11.00 2.72 3.53
N ARG A 359 10.28 1.60 3.66
CA ARG A 359 10.10 0.92 4.96
C ARG A 359 11.41 0.38 5.53
N VAL A 360 12.18 -0.34 4.73
CA VAL A 360 13.48 -0.91 5.17
C VAL A 360 14.46 0.21 5.52
N GLU A 361 14.50 1.28 4.74
CA GLU A 361 15.32 2.47 5.03
C GLU A 361 14.89 3.12 6.35
N ALA A 362 13.60 3.35 6.57
CA ALA A 362 13.08 3.91 7.82
C ALA A 362 13.38 3.02 9.04
N LEU A 363 13.24 1.69 8.91
CA LEU A 363 13.57 0.75 9.99
C LEU A 363 15.08 0.60 10.25
N ASN A 364 15.93 1.04 9.33
CA ASN A 364 17.39 1.14 9.52
C ASN A 364 17.82 2.53 10.02
N ASP A 365 16.95 3.53 10.00
CA ASP A 365 17.25 4.86 10.52
C ASP A 365 17.30 4.84 12.06
N ALA A 366 18.48 5.15 12.61
CA ALA A 366 18.71 5.11 14.05
C ALA A 366 17.83 6.10 14.83
N TYR A 367 17.52 7.27 14.24
CA TYR A 367 16.67 8.27 14.85
C TYR A 367 15.22 7.80 14.93
N ILE A 368 14.68 7.27 13.84
CA ILE A 368 13.31 6.72 13.79
C ILE A 368 13.18 5.57 14.79
N MET A 369 14.10 4.61 14.75
CA MET A 369 14.06 3.46 15.66
C MET A 369 14.25 3.85 17.13
N SER A 370 15.01 4.91 17.42
CA SER A 370 15.13 5.41 18.80
C SER A 370 13.84 6.03 19.29
N ARG A 371 13.11 6.78 18.46
CA ARG A 371 11.77 7.30 18.81
C ARG A 371 10.80 6.18 19.11
N ILE A 372 10.76 5.14 18.28
CA ILE A 372 9.89 3.97 18.49
C ILE A 372 10.24 3.24 19.79
N ARG A 373 11.56 3.04 20.07
CA ARG A 373 11.99 2.42 21.36
C ARG A 373 11.58 3.25 22.57
N GLN A 374 11.67 4.57 22.48
CA GLN A 374 11.22 5.46 23.56
C GLN A 374 9.70 5.40 23.75
N GLY A 375 8.92 5.35 22.68
CA GLY A 375 7.47 5.15 22.74
C GLY A 375 7.10 3.80 23.39
N GLU A 376 7.73 2.70 22.97
CA GLU A 376 7.52 1.38 23.59
C GLU A 376 7.92 1.39 25.05
N GLN A 377 9.04 2.02 25.42
CA GLN A 377 9.46 2.12 26.82
C GLN A 377 8.45 2.88 27.68
N ALA A 378 7.91 3.99 27.16
CA ALA A 378 6.87 4.76 27.85
C ALA A 378 5.59 3.92 28.04
N PHE A 379 5.19 3.17 27.03
CA PHE A 379 4.05 2.26 27.10
C PHE A 379 4.28 1.12 28.10
N ARG A 380 5.44 0.47 28.09
CA ARG A 380 5.82 -0.55 29.10
C ARG A 380 5.74 0.02 30.52
N GLN A 381 6.23 1.24 30.74
CA GLN A 381 6.16 1.91 32.04
C GLN A 381 4.71 2.20 32.47
N ALA A 382 3.85 2.66 31.55
CA ALA A 382 2.44 2.89 31.84
C ALA A 382 1.71 1.60 32.27
N VAL A 383 1.96 0.49 31.56
CA VAL A 383 1.43 -0.83 31.94
C VAL A 383 1.94 -1.27 33.32
N GLN A 384 3.23 -1.07 33.63
CA GLN A 384 3.80 -1.49 34.94
C GLN A 384 3.34 -0.63 36.12
N GLN A 385 2.96 0.62 35.90
CA GLN A 385 2.46 1.52 36.96
C GLN A 385 1.03 1.20 37.38
N ASP A 386 0.23 0.58 36.56
CA ASP A 386 -1.10 0.08 36.88
C ASP A 386 -1.02 -1.40 37.28
N THR A 387 -1.35 -1.71 38.54
CA THR A 387 -1.24 -3.08 39.10
C THR A 387 -2.12 -4.09 38.33
N SER A 388 -3.29 -3.68 37.86
CA SER A 388 -4.19 -4.55 37.10
C SER A 388 -3.61 -4.85 35.70
N LEU A 389 -3.14 -3.81 35.01
CA LEU A 389 -2.51 -3.97 33.70
C LEU A 389 -1.19 -4.74 33.80
N ALA A 390 -0.37 -4.48 34.84
CA ALA A 390 0.88 -5.20 35.07
C ALA A 390 0.64 -6.69 35.29
N THR A 391 -0.43 -7.05 36.02
CA THR A 391 -0.79 -8.45 36.27
C THR A 391 -1.24 -9.15 34.99
N SER A 392 -2.07 -8.50 34.19
CA SER A 392 -2.66 -9.09 32.98
C SER A 392 -1.69 -9.05 31.77
N TYR A 393 -0.90 -7.98 31.65
CA TYR A 393 -0.19 -7.65 30.41
C TYR A 393 1.32 -7.41 30.59
N GLY A 394 1.87 -7.49 31.80
CA GLY A 394 3.27 -7.14 32.08
C GLY A 394 4.31 -7.97 31.32
N GLY A 395 3.98 -9.19 30.89
CA GLY A 395 4.87 -10.10 30.15
C GLY A 395 4.71 -10.09 28.62
N ILE A 396 3.80 -9.29 28.05
CA ILE A 396 3.44 -9.34 26.62
C ILE A 396 4.64 -9.09 25.72
N PHE A 397 5.41 -8.04 25.99
CA PHE A 397 6.53 -7.66 25.14
C PHE A 397 7.62 -8.74 25.07
N ASP A 398 7.89 -9.39 26.20
CA ASP A 398 8.87 -10.47 26.26
C ASP A 398 8.36 -11.72 25.54
N SER A 399 7.06 -11.99 25.61
CA SER A 399 6.39 -13.06 24.86
C SER A 399 6.49 -12.84 23.36
N ILE A 400 6.19 -11.62 22.87
CA ILE A 400 6.34 -11.27 21.45
C ILE A 400 7.81 -11.40 21.01
N ALA A 401 8.75 -10.87 21.78
CA ALA A 401 10.18 -10.96 21.47
C ALA A 401 10.66 -12.42 21.38
N ALA A 402 10.19 -13.31 22.26
CA ALA A 402 10.50 -14.74 22.20
C ALA A 402 9.92 -15.42 20.95
N ILE A 403 8.71 -15.02 20.51
CA ILE A 403 8.12 -15.52 19.26
C ILE A 403 8.93 -15.04 18.05
N GLN A 404 9.34 -13.76 18.01
CA GLN A 404 10.18 -13.25 16.93
C GLN A 404 11.53 -13.97 16.87
N ALA A 405 12.14 -14.27 18.01
CA ALA A 405 13.38 -15.05 18.06
C ALA A 405 13.20 -16.45 17.46
N GLN A 406 12.09 -17.15 17.78
CA GLN A 406 11.77 -18.46 17.18
C GLN A 406 11.51 -18.34 15.67
N LYS A 407 10.80 -17.30 15.21
CA LYS A 407 10.58 -17.05 13.77
C LYS A 407 11.87 -16.81 13.01
N ARG A 408 12.88 -16.19 13.62
CA ARG A 408 14.20 -15.95 12.99
C ARG A 408 14.93 -17.26 12.65
N GLU A 409 14.70 -18.36 13.36
CA GLU A 409 15.28 -19.68 13.04
C GLU A 409 14.81 -20.18 11.67
N PHE A 410 13.61 -19.77 11.23
CA PHE A 410 13.04 -20.12 9.94
C PHE A 410 13.30 -19.07 8.84
N ALA A 411 14.06 -18.01 9.11
CA ALA A 411 14.20 -16.90 8.18
C ALA A 411 14.67 -17.35 6.76
N PRO A 412 15.69 -18.19 6.58
CA PRO A 412 16.09 -18.62 5.23
C PRO A 412 14.97 -19.36 4.47
N THR A 413 14.22 -20.21 5.18
CA THR A 413 13.09 -20.95 4.57
C THR A 413 11.93 -20.02 4.23
N TYR A 414 11.61 -19.07 5.11
CA TYR A 414 10.62 -18.04 4.86
C TYR A 414 10.98 -17.21 3.62
N GLN A 415 12.20 -16.73 3.54
CA GLN A 415 12.70 -15.87 2.47
C GLN A 415 12.72 -16.58 1.12
N ALA A 416 13.13 -17.86 1.10
CA ALA A 416 13.17 -18.67 -0.11
C ALA A 416 11.78 -19.10 -0.61
N LEU A 417 10.87 -19.48 0.30
CA LEU A 417 9.65 -20.22 -0.05
C LEU A 417 8.36 -19.43 0.14
N ARG A 418 8.37 -18.32 0.91
CA ARG A 418 7.19 -17.45 0.99
C ARG A 418 6.83 -16.92 -0.39
N LEU A 419 5.53 -16.81 -0.66
CA LEU A 419 4.98 -16.35 -1.94
C LEU A 419 5.28 -17.26 -3.14
N SER A 420 5.83 -18.46 -2.94
CA SER A 420 6.06 -19.40 -4.02
C SER A 420 4.79 -19.81 -4.75
N ASN A 421 3.64 -19.80 -4.07
CA ASN A 421 2.33 -20.05 -4.67
C ASN A 421 1.61 -18.77 -5.15
N ASN A 422 2.21 -17.60 -4.97
CA ASN A 422 1.58 -16.35 -5.39
C ASN A 422 1.72 -16.15 -6.92
N PRO A 423 0.62 -16.02 -7.68
CA PRO A 423 0.67 -15.89 -9.14
C PRO A 423 1.37 -14.61 -9.62
N VAL A 424 1.51 -13.61 -8.76
CA VAL A 424 2.21 -12.36 -9.09
C VAL A 424 3.72 -12.56 -9.06
N PHE A 425 4.25 -13.31 -8.08
CA PHE A 425 5.69 -13.42 -7.80
C PHE A 425 6.32 -14.74 -8.23
N SER A 426 5.53 -15.72 -8.71
CA SER A 426 6.00 -17.06 -9.00
C SER A 426 5.71 -17.49 -10.42
N SER A 427 6.56 -18.36 -10.96
CA SER A 427 6.33 -18.99 -12.27
C SER A 427 5.07 -19.85 -12.27
N ALA A 428 4.44 -19.97 -13.43
CA ALA A 428 3.27 -20.83 -13.60
C ALA A 428 3.63 -22.31 -13.35
N THR A 429 4.78 -22.75 -13.85
CA THR A 429 5.28 -24.12 -13.64
C THR A 429 5.50 -24.45 -12.17
N LEU A 430 6.11 -23.56 -11.38
CA LEU A 430 6.29 -23.77 -9.94
C LEU A 430 4.95 -23.91 -9.21
N ARG A 431 3.96 -23.08 -9.55
CA ARG A 431 2.62 -23.15 -8.93
C ARG A 431 1.89 -24.44 -9.30
N ARG A 432 1.97 -24.85 -10.59
CA ARG A 432 1.43 -26.13 -11.06
C ARG A 432 2.10 -27.29 -10.33
N ALA A 433 3.41 -27.26 -10.15
CA ALA A 433 4.16 -28.28 -9.43
C ALA A 433 3.78 -28.39 -7.95
N LEU A 434 3.57 -27.27 -7.27
CA LEU A 434 3.06 -27.27 -5.88
C LEU A 434 1.66 -27.88 -5.78
N ALA A 435 0.76 -27.56 -6.71
CA ALA A 435 -0.58 -28.16 -6.77
C ALA A 435 -0.53 -29.64 -7.17
N ALA A 436 0.33 -30.00 -8.13
CA ALA A 436 0.52 -31.39 -8.58
C ALA A 436 1.03 -32.29 -7.46
N ARG A 437 1.97 -31.81 -6.66
CA ARG A 437 2.48 -32.58 -5.50
C ARG A 437 1.36 -32.85 -4.49
N GLN A 438 0.54 -31.84 -4.18
CA GLN A 438 -0.62 -32.00 -3.28
C GLN A 438 -1.68 -32.93 -3.88
N TYR A 439 -1.92 -32.83 -5.19
CA TYR A 439 -2.84 -33.70 -5.90
C TYR A 439 -2.41 -35.19 -5.81
N LEU A 440 -1.13 -35.47 -6.11
CA LEU A 440 -0.58 -36.82 -6.05
C LEU A 440 -0.61 -37.42 -4.63
N ASP A 441 -0.33 -36.61 -3.61
CA ASP A 441 -0.41 -37.02 -2.21
C ASP A 441 -1.83 -37.38 -1.80
N ARG A 442 -2.81 -36.55 -2.12
CA ARG A 442 -4.22 -36.79 -1.79
C ARG A 442 -4.78 -37.98 -2.58
N GLN A 443 -4.42 -38.10 -3.86
CA GLN A 443 -4.81 -39.21 -4.70
C GLN A 443 -4.28 -40.56 -4.12
N SER A 444 -3.00 -40.58 -3.72
CA SER A 444 -2.39 -41.78 -3.10
C SER A 444 -3.02 -42.12 -1.74
N ALA A 445 -3.53 -41.12 -1.02
CA ALA A 445 -4.26 -41.29 0.23
C ALA A 445 -5.74 -41.70 0.04
N GLY A 446 -6.20 -41.85 -1.22
CA GLY A 446 -7.58 -42.28 -1.53
C GLY A 446 -8.63 -41.17 -1.39
N ALA A 447 -8.25 -39.89 -1.60
CA ALA A 447 -9.20 -38.80 -1.59
C ALA A 447 -10.30 -38.96 -2.64
N SER A 448 -11.49 -38.38 -2.36
CA SER A 448 -12.62 -38.43 -3.29
C SER A 448 -12.37 -37.57 -4.54
N GLU A 449 -13.11 -37.87 -5.64
CA GLU A 449 -13.01 -37.09 -6.87
C GLU A 449 -13.34 -35.61 -6.65
N ASP A 450 -14.32 -35.31 -5.79
CA ASP A 450 -14.69 -33.94 -5.44
C ASP A 450 -13.54 -33.21 -4.73
N ASP A 451 -12.80 -33.89 -3.82
CA ASP A 451 -11.64 -33.33 -3.13
C ASP A 451 -10.46 -33.06 -4.08
N LEU A 452 -10.37 -33.79 -5.19
CA LEU A 452 -9.31 -33.67 -6.18
C LEU A 452 -9.62 -32.64 -7.28
N GLN A 453 -10.90 -32.27 -7.47
CA GLN A 453 -11.32 -31.40 -8.57
C GLN A 453 -10.65 -30.02 -8.52
N ASP A 454 -10.64 -29.39 -7.35
CA ASP A 454 -10.00 -28.07 -7.16
C ASP A 454 -8.48 -28.13 -7.39
N LEU A 455 -7.83 -29.19 -6.95
CA LEU A 455 -6.40 -29.39 -7.17
C LEU A 455 -6.08 -29.63 -8.64
N ARG A 456 -6.91 -30.40 -9.36
CA ARG A 456 -6.78 -30.55 -10.82
C ARG A 456 -6.90 -29.22 -11.54
N ALA A 457 -7.86 -28.38 -11.16
CA ALA A 457 -8.00 -27.05 -11.74
C ALA A 457 -6.76 -26.17 -11.48
N GLN A 458 -6.15 -26.29 -10.28
CA GLN A 458 -4.92 -25.58 -9.94
C GLN A 458 -3.70 -26.12 -10.70
N VAL A 459 -3.60 -27.44 -10.92
CA VAL A 459 -2.53 -28.07 -11.72
C VAL A 459 -2.59 -27.60 -13.17
N VAL A 460 -3.77 -27.54 -13.76
CA VAL A 460 -3.94 -26.98 -15.11
C VAL A 460 -3.60 -25.48 -15.12
N GLY A 461 -4.10 -24.74 -14.15
CA GLY A 461 -3.87 -23.31 -13.97
C GLY A 461 -4.38 -22.47 -15.14
N THR A 462 -4.19 -21.15 -15.04
CA THR A 462 -4.52 -20.21 -16.11
C THR A 462 -3.26 -19.68 -16.79
N SER A 463 -3.31 -19.44 -18.10
CA SER A 463 -2.17 -19.11 -18.96
C SER A 463 -1.63 -17.67 -18.86
N ARG A 464 -2.17 -16.82 -17.97
CA ARG A 464 -1.78 -15.39 -17.87
C ARG A 464 -0.29 -15.09 -17.59
N THR A 465 0.50 -16.12 -17.24
CA THR A 465 1.92 -15.94 -16.85
C THR A 465 2.89 -16.75 -17.73
N ASP A 466 2.42 -17.40 -18.78
CA ASP A 466 3.28 -18.29 -19.58
C ASP A 466 4.38 -17.51 -20.33
N GLU A 467 4.11 -16.26 -20.75
CA GLU A 467 5.09 -15.36 -21.40
C GLU A 467 6.37 -15.15 -20.59
N ILE A 468 6.25 -15.09 -19.24
CA ILE A 468 7.37 -14.81 -18.34
C ILE A 468 7.71 -16.01 -17.43
N ASN A 469 7.19 -17.18 -17.77
CA ASN A 469 7.30 -18.38 -16.93
C ASN A 469 8.76 -18.79 -16.69
N GLU A 470 9.59 -18.83 -17.74
CA GLU A 470 11.02 -19.14 -17.65
C GLU A 470 11.75 -18.11 -16.80
N THR A 471 11.53 -16.81 -17.06
CA THR A 471 12.14 -15.70 -16.33
C THR A 471 11.86 -15.78 -14.83
N LEU A 472 10.59 -16.04 -14.45
CA LEU A 472 10.21 -16.17 -13.05
C LEU A 472 10.68 -17.47 -12.40
N LEU A 473 10.77 -18.58 -13.15
CA LEU A 473 11.32 -19.82 -12.64
C LEU A 473 12.82 -19.68 -12.34
N THR A 474 13.57 -19.15 -13.29
CA THR A 474 15.00 -18.87 -13.15
C THR A 474 15.26 -17.98 -11.92
N ALA A 475 14.54 -16.85 -11.80
CA ALA A 475 14.68 -15.97 -10.66
C ALA A 475 14.36 -16.65 -9.31
N ARG A 476 13.41 -17.60 -9.28
CA ARG A 476 13.13 -18.38 -8.07
C ARG A 476 14.25 -19.37 -7.74
N LEU A 477 14.84 -20.02 -8.73
CA LEU A 477 15.98 -20.89 -8.52
C LEU A 477 17.22 -20.12 -8.02
N GLN A 478 17.42 -18.90 -8.49
CA GLN A 478 18.43 -17.97 -7.96
C GLN A 478 18.17 -17.62 -6.49
N ASP A 479 16.90 -17.38 -6.09
CA ASP A 479 16.54 -17.16 -4.68
C ASP A 479 16.90 -18.39 -3.81
N PHE A 480 16.67 -19.63 -4.29
CA PHE A 480 17.05 -20.84 -3.54
C PHE A 480 18.56 -20.91 -3.32
N VAL A 481 19.35 -20.61 -4.35
CA VAL A 481 20.81 -20.55 -4.23
C VAL A 481 21.24 -19.48 -3.23
N HIS A 482 20.60 -18.30 -3.26
CA HIS A 482 20.92 -17.20 -2.38
C HIS A 482 20.65 -17.50 -0.90
N TYR A 483 19.46 -18.04 -0.59
CA TYR A 483 19.02 -18.22 0.80
C TYR A 483 19.46 -19.54 1.44
N PHE A 484 19.62 -20.59 0.65
CA PHE A 484 20.04 -21.89 1.16
C PHE A 484 21.54 -22.16 0.97
N GLY A 485 22.21 -21.41 0.08
CA GLY A 485 23.59 -21.63 -0.32
C GLY A 485 23.72 -22.66 -1.46
N ALA A 486 24.64 -22.38 -2.39
CA ALA A 486 24.85 -23.21 -3.59
C ALA A 486 25.21 -24.68 -3.26
N ASP A 487 25.99 -24.88 -2.18
CA ASP A 487 26.47 -26.22 -1.78
C ASP A 487 25.48 -26.98 -0.87
N SER A 488 24.31 -26.41 -0.57
CA SER A 488 23.31 -27.09 0.27
C SER A 488 22.70 -28.30 -0.45
N GLU A 489 22.42 -29.38 0.30
CA GLU A 489 21.83 -30.60 -0.23
C GLU A 489 20.53 -30.32 -1.01
N ILE A 490 19.71 -29.38 -0.53
CA ILE A 490 18.44 -29.01 -1.18
C ILE A 490 18.69 -28.32 -2.54
N VAL A 491 19.66 -27.41 -2.63
CA VAL A 491 19.98 -26.73 -3.89
C VAL A 491 20.62 -27.71 -4.87
N GLN A 492 21.50 -28.57 -4.41
CA GLN A 492 22.09 -29.63 -5.25
C GLN A 492 21.04 -30.62 -5.76
N ALA A 493 20.05 -31.00 -4.94
CA ALA A 493 18.94 -31.84 -5.36
C ALA A 493 18.02 -31.16 -6.40
N ILE A 494 17.84 -29.86 -6.32
CA ILE A 494 16.99 -29.07 -7.25
C ILE A 494 17.72 -28.79 -8.56
N LEU A 495 18.99 -28.36 -8.51
CA LEU A 495 19.73 -27.94 -9.70
C LEU A 495 20.52 -29.04 -10.38
N GLY A 496 20.82 -30.13 -9.69
CA GLY A 496 21.63 -31.24 -10.23
C GLY A 496 23.04 -30.82 -10.65
N GLY A 497 23.55 -29.72 -10.08
CA GLY A 497 24.85 -29.14 -10.43
C GLY A 497 24.81 -28.17 -11.63
N ALA A 498 23.62 -27.92 -12.22
CA ALA A 498 23.44 -26.92 -13.28
C ALA A 498 23.32 -25.50 -12.70
N SER A 499 23.45 -24.48 -13.56
CA SER A 499 23.06 -23.11 -13.19
C SER A 499 21.54 -22.98 -13.04
N PRO A 500 21.03 -21.96 -12.32
CA PRO A 500 19.59 -21.71 -12.25
C PRO A 500 18.91 -21.56 -13.61
N GLU A 501 19.59 -20.95 -14.59
CA GLU A 501 19.12 -20.76 -15.96
C GLU A 501 19.01 -22.10 -16.68
N GLU A 502 20.05 -22.91 -16.66
CA GLU A 502 20.07 -24.25 -17.29
C GLU A 502 19.04 -25.19 -16.66
N ALA A 503 18.88 -25.13 -15.32
CA ALA A 503 17.90 -25.93 -14.60
C ALA A 503 16.46 -25.52 -14.96
N ALA A 504 16.17 -24.21 -15.05
CA ALA A 504 14.87 -23.71 -15.46
C ALA A 504 14.51 -24.16 -16.88
N GLN A 505 15.44 -24.02 -17.84
CA GLN A 505 15.26 -24.46 -19.21
C GLN A 505 15.03 -25.98 -19.30
N SER A 506 15.82 -26.77 -18.55
CA SER A 506 15.65 -28.22 -18.51
C SER A 506 14.29 -28.64 -17.96
N ILE A 507 13.84 -28.01 -16.87
CA ILE A 507 12.51 -28.28 -16.28
C ILE A 507 11.42 -27.94 -17.29
N LEU A 508 11.47 -26.77 -17.94
CA LEU A 508 10.45 -26.36 -18.90
C LEU A 508 10.44 -27.21 -20.17
N ALA A 509 11.59 -27.73 -20.60
CA ALA A 509 11.69 -28.61 -21.77
C ALA A 509 11.16 -30.03 -21.53
N THR A 510 11.15 -30.50 -20.27
CA THR A 510 10.91 -31.91 -19.95
C THR A 510 9.73 -32.20 -19.04
N SER A 511 9.23 -31.19 -18.31
CA SER A 511 8.08 -31.30 -17.41
C SER A 511 6.75 -31.20 -18.14
N ALA A 512 5.81 -32.07 -17.81
CA ALA A 512 4.41 -31.95 -18.23
C ALA A 512 3.72 -30.67 -17.68
N LEU A 513 4.31 -30.03 -16.67
CA LEU A 513 3.75 -28.83 -16.01
C LEU A 513 4.27 -27.52 -16.61
N ALA A 514 5.02 -27.56 -17.70
CA ALA A 514 5.55 -26.38 -18.37
C ALA A 514 4.45 -25.43 -18.85
N ASP A 515 3.32 -25.95 -19.36
CA ASP A 515 2.15 -25.19 -19.80
C ASP A 515 0.84 -25.88 -19.40
N SER A 516 -0.28 -25.12 -19.48
CA SER A 516 -1.63 -25.62 -19.11
C SER A 516 -2.11 -26.78 -19.96
N ALA A 517 -1.79 -26.79 -21.25
CA ALA A 517 -2.27 -27.82 -22.17
C ALA A 517 -1.55 -29.16 -21.93
N SER A 518 -0.26 -29.11 -21.66
CA SER A 518 0.55 -30.29 -21.29
C SER A 518 0.14 -30.84 -19.93
N ALA A 519 -0.11 -29.96 -18.95
CA ALA A 519 -0.59 -30.35 -17.62
C ALA A 519 -1.98 -31.02 -17.69
N ALA A 520 -2.91 -30.47 -18.48
CA ALA A 520 -4.24 -31.06 -18.68
C ALA A 520 -4.15 -32.45 -19.34
N ARG A 521 -3.28 -32.62 -20.33
CA ARG A 521 -3.05 -33.95 -20.96
C ARG A 521 -2.47 -34.94 -19.96
N ALA A 522 -1.45 -34.58 -19.21
CA ALA A 522 -0.82 -35.45 -18.23
C ALA A 522 -1.77 -35.95 -17.14
N LEU A 523 -2.72 -35.06 -16.72
CA LEU A 523 -3.78 -35.43 -15.79
C LEU A 523 -4.82 -36.37 -16.43
N ALA A 524 -5.22 -36.12 -17.71
CA ALA A 524 -6.20 -36.94 -18.41
C ALA A 524 -5.67 -38.33 -18.77
N ASP A 525 -4.38 -38.43 -19.11
CA ASP A 525 -3.69 -39.65 -19.46
C ASP A 525 -3.12 -40.40 -18.26
N GLU A 526 -3.29 -39.85 -17.04
CA GLU A 526 -2.76 -40.40 -15.77
C GLU A 526 -1.22 -40.63 -15.81
N THR A 527 -0.50 -39.73 -16.52
CA THR A 527 0.97 -39.85 -16.69
C THR A 527 1.75 -38.94 -15.76
N LEU A 528 1.05 -38.06 -15.00
CA LEU A 528 1.69 -37.19 -14.03
C LEU A 528 2.09 -37.98 -12.78
N ASP A 529 3.38 -37.96 -12.45
CA ASP A 529 3.91 -38.64 -11.28
C ASP A 529 4.98 -37.82 -10.53
N LEU A 530 5.56 -38.42 -9.48
CA LEU A 530 6.60 -37.80 -8.66
C LEU A 530 7.96 -37.66 -9.37
N GLN A 531 8.13 -38.25 -10.55
CA GLN A 531 9.36 -38.19 -11.35
C GLN A 531 9.32 -37.04 -12.35
N ASP A 532 8.16 -36.39 -12.56
CA ASP A 532 8.10 -35.14 -13.35
C ASP A 532 9.10 -34.11 -12.77
N PRO A 533 9.97 -33.53 -13.60
CA PRO A 533 11.07 -32.66 -13.13
C PRO A 533 10.60 -31.51 -12.24
N ALA A 534 9.45 -30.88 -12.53
CA ALA A 534 8.90 -29.82 -11.70
C ALA A 534 8.34 -30.36 -10.38
N VAL A 535 7.70 -31.55 -10.37
CA VAL A 535 7.22 -32.20 -9.14
C VAL A 535 8.40 -32.67 -8.29
N ALA A 536 9.45 -33.23 -8.92
CA ALA A 536 10.66 -33.68 -8.24
C ALA A 536 11.36 -32.51 -7.51
N MET A 537 11.39 -31.32 -8.10
CA MET A 537 11.90 -30.10 -7.46
C MET A 537 11.12 -29.79 -6.17
N ILE A 538 9.79 -29.89 -6.19
CA ILE A 538 8.98 -29.67 -4.98
C ILE A 538 9.20 -30.79 -3.95
N THR A 539 9.30 -32.02 -4.40
CA THR A 539 9.56 -33.17 -3.54
C THR A 539 10.88 -33.05 -2.78
N ALA A 540 11.93 -32.51 -3.42
CA ALA A 540 13.21 -32.22 -2.77
C ALA A 540 13.12 -31.20 -1.62
N MET A 541 12.07 -30.39 -1.59
CA MET A 541 11.84 -29.37 -0.56
C MET A 541 10.76 -29.76 0.47
N GLU A 542 10.06 -30.88 0.26
CA GLU A 542 8.80 -31.19 0.98
C GLU A 542 8.96 -31.23 2.50
N ASP A 543 9.97 -31.96 3.02
CA ASP A 543 10.20 -32.07 4.46
C ASP A 543 10.46 -30.68 5.10
N ARG A 544 11.25 -29.85 4.43
CA ARG A 544 11.53 -28.48 4.89
C ARG A 544 10.31 -27.59 4.81
N LEU A 545 9.52 -27.69 3.75
CA LEU A 545 8.26 -26.98 3.55
C LEU A 545 7.23 -27.33 4.63
N GLN A 546 7.07 -28.62 4.91
CA GLN A 546 6.10 -29.12 5.89
C GLN A 546 6.48 -28.68 7.32
N THR A 547 7.76 -28.86 7.69
CA THR A 547 8.28 -28.38 8.98
C THR A 547 8.08 -26.88 9.14
N PHE A 548 8.41 -26.10 8.10
CA PHE A 548 8.23 -24.66 8.11
C PHE A 548 6.75 -24.28 8.24
N ARG A 549 5.86 -24.85 7.42
CA ARG A 549 4.42 -24.51 7.45
C ARG A 549 3.80 -24.77 8.81
N SER A 550 4.08 -25.94 9.40
CA SER A 550 3.55 -26.31 10.71
C SER A 550 4.05 -25.37 11.81
N ALA A 551 5.38 -25.16 11.89
CA ALA A 551 5.96 -24.29 12.90
C ALA A 551 5.52 -22.81 12.72
N TRP A 552 5.52 -22.31 11.48
CA TRP A 552 5.16 -20.94 11.17
C TRP A 552 3.69 -20.63 11.46
N SER A 553 2.78 -21.56 11.14
CA SER A 553 1.36 -21.45 11.47
C SER A 553 1.15 -21.36 12.99
N GLY A 554 1.80 -22.23 13.75
CA GLY A 554 1.73 -22.21 15.21
C GLY A 554 2.31 -20.93 15.83
N LEU A 555 3.43 -20.43 15.28
CA LEU A 555 4.04 -19.17 15.74
C LEU A 555 3.15 -17.96 15.42
N ASN A 556 2.53 -17.93 14.25
CA ASN A 556 1.60 -16.85 13.87
C ASN A 556 0.33 -16.85 14.74
N ALA A 557 -0.23 -18.02 15.06
CA ALA A 557 -1.38 -18.11 15.94
C ALA A 557 -1.07 -17.55 17.33
N ARG A 558 0.05 -17.99 17.92
CA ARG A 558 0.53 -17.48 19.21
C ARG A 558 0.81 -15.97 19.20
N GLU A 559 1.39 -15.47 18.12
CA GLU A 559 1.63 -14.02 17.98
C GLU A 559 0.32 -13.24 17.88
N ALA A 560 -0.66 -13.74 17.14
CA ALA A 560 -1.97 -13.08 17.03
C ALA A 560 -2.69 -12.97 18.39
N ASP A 561 -2.59 -14.03 19.24
CA ASP A 561 -3.17 -14.01 20.58
C ASP A 561 -2.51 -12.95 21.46
N VAL A 562 -1.17 -12.91 21.45
CA VAL A 562 -0.42 -11.93 22.25
C VAL A 562 -0.55 -10.51 21.69
N ALA A 563 -0.69 -10.34 20.36
CA ALA A 563 -0.96 -9.04 19.75
C ALA A 563 -2.34 -8.49 20.14
N ALA A 564 -3.36 -9.35 20.27
CA ALA A 564 -4.66 -8.95 20.78
C ALA A 564 -4.58 -8.45 22.24
N ASP A 565 -3.75 -9.09 23.08
CA ASP A 565 -3.46 -8.61 24.44
C ASP A 565 -2.72 -7.26 24.42
N LEU A 566 -1.75 -7.09 23.53
CA LEU A 566 -1.05 -5.81 23.32
C LEU A 566 -2.01 -4.70 22.93
N GLY A 567 -2.93 -4.97 22.00
CA GLY A 567 -3.98 -4.04 21.58
C GLY A 567 -4.89 -3.63 22.75
N ARG A 568 -5.35 -4.61 23.56
CA ARG A 568 -6.15 -4.35 24.78
C ARG A 568 -5.40 -3.51 25.80
N ALA A 569 -4.13 -3.84 26.06
CA ALA A 569 -3.28 -3.06 26.98
C ALA A 569 -3.09 -1.62 26.47
N ARG A 570 -2.84 -1.43 25.17
CA ARG A 570 -2.67 -0.11 24.55
C ARG A 570 -3.95 0.70 24.63
N PHE A 571 -5.09 0.09 24.32
CA PHE A 571 -6.39 0.74 24.43
C PHE A 571 -6.74 1.12 25.89
N ALA A 572 -6.39 0.27 26.86
CA ALA A 572 -6.58 0.57 28.29
C ALA A 572 -5.72 1.76 28.77
N VAL A 573 -4.51 1.92 28.21
CA VAL A 573 -3.60 3.03 28.58
C VAL A 573 -3.96 4.33 27.85
N TYR A 574 -4.24 4.28 26.55
CA TYR A 574 -4.32 5.46 25.70
C TYR A 574 -5.74 5.74 25.15
N GLY A 575 -6.65 4.75 25.19
CA GLY A 575 -7.96 4.89 24.59
C GLY A 575 -7.88 5.27 23.10
N HIS A 576 -8.68 6.26 22.70
CA HIS A 576 -8.72 6.78 21.34
C HIS A 576 -7.70 7.91 21.06
N GLU A 577 -6.80 8.22 22.00
CA GLU A 577 -5.74 9.22 21.77
C GLU A 577 -4.70 8.75 20.73
N VAL A 578 -4.55 7.44 20.58
CA VAL A 578 -3.74 6.79 19.53
C VAL A 578 -4.68 6.18 18.50
N PRO A 579 -4.54 6.51 17.20
CA PRO A 579 -5.39 5.92 16.17
C PRO A 579 -5.04 4.43 15.98
N PRO A 580 -6.03 3.57 15.69
CA PRO A 580 -5.74 2.18 15.33
C PRO A 580 -5.04 2.08 13.99
N ASP A 581 -4.26 1.02 13.78
CA ASP A 581 -3.66 0.73 12.48
C ASP A 581 -4.70 0.72 11.35
N ALA A 582 -4.28 1.16 10.17
CA ALA A 582 -5.14 1.16 8.99
C ALA A 582 -5.39 -0.28 8.51
N THR A 583 -6.64 -0.56 8.12
CA THR A 583 -7.14 -1.88 7.70
C THR A 583 -7.97 -1.81 6.42
N PHE A 584 -7.65 -0.89 5.53
CA PHE A 584 -8.44 -0.56 4.35
C PHE A 584 -9.88 -0.14 4.69
N SER A 585 -10.07 0.47 5.84
CA SER A 585 -11.32 1.07 6.30
C SER A 585 -11.21 2.60 6.28
N LEU A 586 -12.37 3.28 6.19
CA LEU A 586 -12.40 4.73 6.03
C LEU A 586 -11.77 5.45 7.21
N ARG A 587 -10.86 6.37 6.92
CA ARG A 587 -10.11 7.19 7.87
C ARG A 587 -10.16 8.66 7.49
N LEU A 588 -9.90 9.49 8.49
CA LEU A 588 -9.68 10.93 8.38
C LEU A 588 -8.26 11.24 8.81
N SER A 589 -7.45 11.84 7.94
CA SER A 589 -6.11 12.32 8.30
C SER A 589 -6.03 13.83 8.15
N ASP A 590 -5.50 14.50 9.16
CA ASP A 590 -5.37 15.94 9.24
C ASP A 590 -3.96 16.43 8.87
N GLY A 591 -3.86 17.61 8.30
CA GLY A 591 -2.58 18.22 7.93
C GLY A 591 -2.71 19.66 7.49
N ARG A 592 -1.59 20.18 6.95
CA ARG A 592 -1.53 21.49 6.29
C ARG A 592 -0.86 21.36 4.94
N VAL A 593 -1.26 22.18 3.99
CA VAL A 593 -0.48 22.40 2.78
C VAL A 593 0.85 23.04 3.19
N ALA A 594 1.97 22.41 2.93
CA ALA A 594 3.27 22.88 3.41
C ALA A 594 4.40 22.50 2.45
N GLU A 595 5.37 23.35 2.38
CA GLU A 595 6.69 23.10 1.81
C GLU A 595 7.49 22.17 2.73
N TYR A 596 8.51 21.49 2.19
CA TYR A 596 9.44 20.70 3.00
C TYR A 596 10.87 20.79 2.49
N ALA A 597 11.84 20.50 3.36
CA ALA A 597 13.27 20.48 2.99
C ALA A 597 13.55 19.35 2.00
N TYR A 598 14.18 19.68 0.89
CA TYR A 598 14.46 18.75 -0.21
C TYR A 598 15.78 19.11 -0.89
N ASN A 599 16.70 18.15 -0.96
CA ASN A 599 18.01 18.31 -1.64
C ASN A 599 18.77 19.60 -1.27
N GLY A 600 18.80 19.97 0.01
CA GLY A 600 19.46 21.20 0.48
C GLY A 600 18.73 22.51 0.13
N THR A 601 17.51 22.43 -0.38
CA THR A 601 16.60 23.53 -0.69
C THR A 601 15.21 23.20 -0.20
N VAL A 602 14.17 23.75 -0.84
CA VAL A 602 12.75 23.56 -0.49
C VAL A 602 12.01 22.98 -1.68
N ALA A 603 11.26 21.91 -1.44
CA ALA A 603 10.21 21.48 -2.36
C ALA A 603 9.00 22.41 -2.20
N PRO A 604 8.45 23.00 -3.29
CA PRO A 604 7.34 23.93 -3.20
C PRO A 604 6.06 23.23 -2.78
N ALA A 605 5.14 23.95 -2.14
CA ALA A 605 3.84 23.40 -1.75
C ALA A 605 2.98 22.93 -2.95
N PHE A 606 3.22 23.50 -4.12
CA PHE A 606 2.53 23.14 -5.37
C PHE A 606 3.51 23.00 -6.53
N THR A 607 3.25 22.03 -7.40
CA THR A 607 3.80 21.97 -8.74
C THR A 607 2.80 22.53 -9.74
N THR A 608 3.25 23.01 -10.88
CA THR A 608 2.41 23.63 -11.90
C THR A 608 2.69 23.04 -13.28
N PHE A 609 1.82 23.33 -14.25
CA PHE A 609 2.05 22.92 -15.63
C PHE A 609 3.33 23.51 -16.24
N PHE A 610 3.87 24.64 -15.72
CA PHE A 610 5.21 25.11 -16.12
C PHE A 610 6.27 24.03 -15.89
N GLY A 611 6.25 23.34 -14.73
CA GLY A 611 7.19 22.27 -14.43
C GLY A 611 6.98 21.05 -15.32
N LEU A 612 5.71 20.65 -15.58
CA LEU A 612 5.40 19.56 -16.49
C LEU A 612 5.99 19.81 -17.91
N TYR A 613 5.77 20.97 -18.49
CA TYR A 613 6.35 21.34 -19.79
C TYR A 613 7.86 21.53 -19.69
N GLY A 614 8.38 22.04 -18.57
CA GLY A 614 9.82 22.17 -18.33
C GLY A 614 10.52 20.83 -18.42
N HIS A 615 10.02 19.80 -17.72
CA HIS A 615 10.56 18.44 -17.78
C HIS A 615 10.47 17.82 -19.18
N HIS A 616 9.35 18.04 -19.90
CA HIS A 616 9.23 17.59 -21.28
C HIS A 616 10.33 18.18 -22.18
N HIS A 617 10.62 19.48 -22.05
CA HIS A 617 11.66 20.14 -22.84
C HIS A 617 13.07 19.77 -22.42
N GLU A 618 13.29 19.48 -21.13
CA GLU A 618 14.58 19.09 -20.59
C GLU A 618 14.97 17.66 -20.99
N TYR A 619 14.04 16.71 -20.84
CA TYR A 619 14.33 15.28 -21.03
C TYR A 619 13.95 14.76 -22.42
N GLY A 620 13.12 15.50 -23.15
CA GLY A 620 12.73 15.21 -24.54
C GLY A 620 11.51 14.29 -24.69
N PRO A 621 10.96 14.19 -25.93
CA PRO A 621 9.68 13.54 -26.18
C PRO A 621 9.69 12.01 -26.03
N ASP A 622 10.86 11.38 -26.15
CA ASP A 622 11.01 9.92 -26.08
C ASP A 622 11.29 9.42 -24.66
N SER A 623 11.39 10.34 -23.70
CA SER A 623 11.61 10.02 -22.29
C SER A 623 10.29 9.70 -21.54
N GLU A 624 10.41 9.30 -20.27
CA GLU A 624 9.27 9.14 -19.34
C GLU A 624 8.51 10.46 -19.11
N TRP A 625 9.13 11.62 -19.40
CA TRP A 625 8.53 12.96 -19.37
C TRP A 625 8.02 13.42 -20.74
N GLY A 626 7.92 12.53 -21.72
CA GLY A 626 7.35 12.84 -23.03
C GLY A 626 5.86 13.14 -22.94
N LEU A 627 5.39 14.24 -23.54
CA LEU A 627 3.97 14.59 -23.57
C LEU A 627 3.25 13.98 -24.78
N PRO A 628 1.96 13.59 -24.63
CA PRO A 628 1.11 13.23 -25.77
C PRO A 628 0.94 14.39 -26.76
N ALA A 629 0.74 14.07 -28.04
CA ALA A 629 0.69 15.06 -29.13
C ALA A 629 -0.31 16.20 -28.88
N ARG A 630 -1.48 15.92 -28.29
CA ARG A 630 -2.49 16.95 -27.99
C ARG A 630 -2.02 18.00 -26.98
N TRP A 631 -1.03 17.67 -26.14
CA TRP A 631 -0.48 18.54 -25.10
C TRP A 631 0.67 19.41 -25.58
N LEU A 632 1.24 19.14 -26.78
CA LEU A 632 2.38 19.90 -27.31
C LEU A 632 2.02 21.32 -27.76
N SER A 633 0.74 21.62 -27.95
CA SER A 633 0.25 22.92 -28.40
C SER A 633 -1.00 23.32 -27.59
N PRO A 634 -0.85 23.66 -26.30
CA PRO A 634 -1.98 24.05 -25.48
C PRO A 634 -2.60 25.36 -26.02
N PRO A 635 -3.93 25.56 -25.91
CA PRO A 635 -4.56 26.80 -26.30
C PRO A 635 -4.01 27.98 -25.49
N SER A 636 -4.01 29.19 -26.08
CA SER A 636 -3.48 30.40 -25.40
C SER A 636 -4.21 30.78 -24.12
N SER A 637 -5.40 30.23 -23.90
CA SER A 637 -6.17 30.38 -22.65
C SER A 637 -5.75 29.42 -21.54
N PHE A 638 -4.86 28.45 -21.82
CA PHE A 638 -4.38 27.51 -20.85
C PHE A 638 -3.32 28.16 -19.96
N ASP A 639 -3.63 28.30 -18.67
CA ASP A 639 -2.72 28.90 -17.71
C ASP A 639 -1.71 27.84 -17.20
N LEU A 640 -0.47 27.95 -17.64
CA LEU A 640 0.63 27.08 -17.20
C LEU A 640 0.96 27.25 -15.71
N GLY A 641 0.53 28.33 -15.07
CA GLY A 641 0.66 28.53 -13.61
C GLY A 641 -0.35 27.72 -12.80
N THR A 642 -1.32 27.06 -13.44
CA THR A 642 -2.30 26.23 -12.74
C THR A 642 -1.58 25.09 -11.99
N PRO A 643 -1.88 24.90 -10.69
CA PRO A 643 -1.33 23.77 -9.90
C PRO A 643 -1.70 22.41 -10.50
N VAL A 644 -0.75 21.48 -10.49
CA VAL A 644 -0.93 20.07 -10.89
C VAL A 644 -1.00 19.17 -9.68
N ASN A 645 -0.01 19.29 -8.79
CA ASN A 645 0.04 18.50 -7.55
C ASN A 645 0.34 19.43 -6.38
N MET A 646 -0.05 18.99 -5.18
CA MET A 646 0.31 19.65 -3.93
C MET A 646 0.89 18.67 -2.95
N VAL A 647 1.64 19.19 -1.97
CA VAL A 647 2.14 18.42 -0.83
C VAL A 647 1.56 18.96 0.46
N SER A 648 1.26 18.05 1.37
CA SER A 648 0.72 18.36 2.69
C SER A 648 1.35 17.50 3.78
N THR A 649 1.14 17.88 5.03
CA THR A 649 1.64 17.16 6.20
C THR A 649 0.68 16.06 6.69
N ASN A 650 -0.31 15.68 5.89
CA ASN A 650 -1.21 14.58 6.22
C ASN A 650 -0.46 13.26 6.34
N ASP A 651 -0.95 12.44 7.23
CA ASP A 651 -0.52 11.06 7.36
C ASP A 651 -1.37 10.19 6.44
N ILE A 652 -0.75 9.68 5.37
CA ILE A 652 -1.42 8.84 4.37
C ILE A 652 -0.52 7.67 3.97
N THR A 653 -1.13 6.57 3.53
CA THR A 653 -0.46 5.46 2.85
C THR A 653 -1.10 5.29 1.47
N GLY A 654 -0.27 5.21 0.46
CA GLY A 654 -0.67 5.20 -0.93
C GLY A 654 -0.65 6.60 -1.56
N GLY A 655 -0.74 6.68 -2.86
CA GLY A 655 -0.66 7.91 -3.63
C GLY A 655 -2.02 8.42 -4.07
#